data_a03fe6654be23a4b26c5d6f803e2b94f
#
_entry.id   a03fe6654be23a4b26c5d6f803e2b94f
#
_cell.length_a   1.000
_cell.length_b   1.000
_cell.length_c   1.000
_cell.angle_alpha   90.00
_cell.angle_beta   90.00
_cell.angle_gamma   90.00
#
_symmetry.space_group_name_H-M   'P 1'
#
loop_
_entity.id
_entity.type
_entity.pdbx_description
1 polymer ?
#
loop_
_entity_poly.entity_id
_entity_poly.type
_entity_poly.pdbx_seq_one_letter_code
_entity_poly.pdbx_strand_id
1 'polypeptide(L)'
;MTMENLTLHLSGLEPLIVSKESNFVNIGERTNVTGSRAFLRLIQSGDYESAIAVALEQVNGGAQIIDINMDEGMIDGKEAMVTFLNLIAAEPDIARVPVMIDSSKWDIIEAGLKCIQGKGIVNSISLKEGEPQFIQQAKTIKNFGAAVIVMAFDEQGQADSFERRIEICKRSYDILVQEVGFNKQDIIFDPNIFPVATGMEEHQNNALDFFRATKWITENLPGAHVSGGVSNVSFSFRGNNKVREAMHSAFLYHAIQNGMGMGIVNPSMLEIYSDIDPVLLEYVEDVLLNRRDDSTERLLEYAQTVKGSGKKKTVDLSWRNQNVEARLAHSLVKGIVEFIVEDVEECRSSYNRPIQVIEGPLMDGMNVVGDLFSSGKMFLPQVVKSARVMKKAVAYLLPFIEAEKGGKVESSGKILMATVKGDVHDIGKNIVGVVLGCNNYEIIDLGVMVPAEKIIAVAKKENVDIIGLSGLITPSLDEMVHVAQELEKAKLNFPLLIGGATTSKVHTAVKIDEHYKLGQTVHVLDASRSVTVAESLLGEKKEAFIAELRTDHDRLRIQHEKHLKAKKLISIDEARTNSLELRFDNETIQKPKKLGITLVENVSIAELIPFIDWTPFFQTWELHGRYPNILRDEVVGKEAVKLFGDAQEMLDKIQKEKWMNAKGILGLFPANSLGDDIEIYSDVKRSKTLYTQRTLRQQAKKAKSQPNLALADFIAPKSHGIIDFIGAFAVTSGIGIEKYIAQFEADHDDYNSILLKALADRLAEAFAEYLHHEVRRNIWAYAKDEKFSNEELIREKYSGIRPAPGYPACPDHTEKIGLFELLNVSENIGVSLTESLAMMPASSVSGWYFAHPDSKYFGLGKVNQEQIRDLCKRKELDYDSNKKWYSSILI
;
A
#
# COMPACT_ATOMS: atom_id res chain seq x y z
N MET A 1 -27.65 9.01 -28.50
CA MET A 1 -26.31 8.42 -28.55
C MET A 1 -25.81 8.38 -27.13
N THR A 2 -25.81 7.22 -26.51
CA THR A 2 -25.21 6.97 -25.19
C THR A 2 -23.74 7.31 -25.29
N MET A 3 -23.26 8.26 -24.43
CA MET A 3 -21.81 8.46 -24.27
C MET A 3 -21.26 7.14 -23.74
N GLU A 4 -20.54 6.40 -24.60
CA GLU A 4 -19.69 5.31 -24.15
C GLU A 4 -18.69 5.89 -23.14
N ASN A 5 -18.64 5.36 -21.94
CA ASN A 5 -17.59 5.68 -20.98
C ASN A 5 -16.26 5.15 -21.53
N LEU A 6 -15.54 6.03 -22.24
CA LEU A 6 -14.23 5.71 -22.80
C LEU A 6 -13.22 5.78 -21.67
N THR A 7 -12.75 4.64 -21.19
CA THR A 7 -11.75 4.52 -20.11
C THR A 7 -10.40 4.06 -20.68
N LEU A 8 -9.31 4.66 -20.22
CA LEU A 8 -7.97 4.21 -20.54
C LEU A 8 -7.61 3.02 -19.63
N HIS A 9 -7.25 1.92 -20.25
CA HIS A 9 -6.80 0.71 -19.56
C HIS A 9 -5.31 0.52 -19.80
N LEU A 10 -4.52 0.60 -18.75
CA LEU A 10 -3.09 0.31 -18.73
C LEU A 10 -2.84 -0.92 -17.83
N SER A 11 -1.68 -1.53 -17.96
CA SER A 11 -1.31 -2.61 -17.07
C SER A 11 0.20 -2.85 -17.03
N GLY A 12 0.72 -3.08 -15.83
CA GLY A 12 1.86 -3.93 -15.59
C GLY A 12 1.34 -5.35 -15.31
N LEU A 13 1.75 -5.96 -14.20
CA LEU A 13 1.12 -7.19 -13.70
C LEU A 13 -0.28 -6.90 -13.10
N GLU A 14 -0.51 -5.67 -12.64
CA GLU A 14 -1.81 -5.20 -12.17
C GLU A 14 -2.43 -4.24 -13.19
N PRO A 15 -3.77 -4.22 -13.33
CA PRO A 15 -4.45 -3.27 -14.20
C PRO A 15 -4.52 -1.89 -13.54
N LEU A 16 -4.27 -0.84 -14.34
CA LEU A 16 -4.56 0.54 -13.99
C LEU A 16 -5.64 1.06 -14.92
N ILE A 17 -6.78 1.42 -14.37
CA ILE A 17 -7.94 1.94 -15.11
C ILE A 17 -8.05 3.43 -14.81
N VAL A 18 -8.01 4.27 -15.86
CA VAL A 18 -8.13 5.72 -15.75
C VAL A 18 -9.43 6.16 -16.41
N SER A 19 -10.32 6.71 -15.61
CA SER A 19 -11.62 7.26 -16.02
C SER A 19 -11.74 8.72 -15.63
N LYS A 20 -12.82 9.39 -15.97
CA LYS A 20 -13.12 10.75 -15.52
C LYS A 20 -13.33 10.87 -13.99
N GLU A 21 -13.62 9.74 -13.35
CA GLU A 21 -13.86 9.64 -11.90
C GLU A 21 -12.59 9.16 -11.15
N SER A 22 -11.51 8.84 -11.88
CA SER A 22 -10.24 8.43 -11.27
C SER A 22 -9.53 9.62 -10.63
N ASN A 23 -8.87 9.37 -9.51
CA ASN A 23 -7.92 10.34 -8.95
C ASN A 23 -6.78 10.60 -9.95
N PHE A 24 -6.11 11.74 -9.77
CA PHE A 24 -4.95 12.10 -10.56
C PHE A 24 -3.88 10.99 -10.54
N VAL A 25 -3.37 10.61 -11.71
CA VAL A 25 -2.38 9.54 -11.88
C VAL A 25 -0.96 10.13 -11.87
N ASN A 26 -0.17 9.74 -10.88
CA ASN A 26 1.24 10.13 -10.79
C ASN A 26 2.11 9.23 -11.66
N ILE A 27 2.88 9.85 -12.57
CA ILE A 27 3.91 9.21 -13.37
C ILE A 27 5.26 9.60 -12.78
N GLY A 28 5.99 8.62 -12.22
CA GLY A 28 7.28 8.84 -11.58
C GLY A 28 8.38 9.18 -12.57
N GLU A 29 9.09 10.31 -12.37
CA GLU A 29 10.10 10.84 -13.29
C GLU A 29 11.57 10.51 -12.92
N ARG A 30 11.81 9.73 -11.83
CA ARG A 30 13.20 9.59 -11.31
C ARG A 30 14.03 8.54 -12.04
N THR A 31 13.44 7.65 -12.81
CA THR A 31 14.08 6.68 -13.72
C THR A 31 14.36 7.24 -15.10
N ASN A 32 14.58 8.54 -15.18
CA ASN A 32 14.88 9.29 -16.37
C ASN A 32 16.30 9.88 -16.25
N VAL A 33 17.23 9.46 -17.15
CA VAL A 33 18.65 9.88 -17.12
C VAL A 33 18.82 11.37 -17.40
N THR A 34 17.91 12.00 -18.15
CA THR A 34 17.93 13.43 -18.42
C THR A 34 17.43 14.27 -17.26
N GLY A 35 16.47 13.75 -16.48
CA GLY A 35 15.87 14.41 -15.31
C GLY A 35 16.58 14.11 -13.99
N SER A 36 17.27 12.98 -13.85
CA SER A 36 17.90 12.51 -12.62
C SER A 36 19.38 12.23 -12.78
N ARG A 37 20.23 13.16 -12.33
CA ARG A 37 21.71 12.96 -12.32
C ARG A 37 22.15 11.77 -11.45
N ALA A 38 21.40 11.44 -10.42
CA ALA A 38 21.69 10.27 -9.58
C ALA A 38 21.46 8.98 -10.37
N PHE A 39 20.31 8.85 -11.03
CA PHE A 39 19.98 7.72 -11.88
C PHE A 39 20.95 7.59 -13.07
N LEU A 40 21.29 8.69 -13.72
CA LEU A 40 22.28 8.70 -14.81
C LEU A 40 23.62 8.08 -14.37
N ARG A 41 24.15 8.44 -13.20
CA ARG A 41 25.42 7.89 -12.69
C ARG A 41 25.34 6.37 -12.48
N LEU A 42 24.21 5.87 -11.98
CA LEU A 42 23.98 4.44 -11.76
C LEU A 42 24.02 3.67 -13.09
N ILE A 43 23.31 4.18 -14.11
CA ILE A 43 23.32 3.57 -15.45
C ILE A 43 24.70 3.63 -16.08
N GLN A 44 25.41 4.77 -16.01
CA GLN A 44 26.77 4.91 -16.55
C GLN A 44 27.79 4.00 -15.86
N SER A 45 27.64 3.75 -14.57
CA SER A 45 28.52 2.83 -13.82
C SER A 45 28.15 1.36 -13.97
N GLY A 46 27.03 1.03 -14.61
CA GLY A 46 26.50 -0.32 -14.70
C GLY A 46 25.89 -0.84 -13.39
N ASP A 47 25.64 0.04 -12.42
CA ASP A 47 25.01 -0.32 -11.14
C ASP A 47 23.48 -0.38 -11.28
N TYR A 48 23.04 -1.43 -11.98
CA TYR A 48 21.62 -1.65 -12.21
C TYR A 48 20.85 -2.07 -10.93
N GLU A 49 21.52 -2.64 -9.94
CA GLU A 49 20.91 -2.99 -8.66
C GLU A 49 20.40 -1.74 -7.92
N SER A 50 21.27 -0.72 -7.82
CA SER A 50 20.87 0.57 -7.25
C SER A 50 19.88 1.32 -8.16
N ALA A 51 19.95 1.14 -9.47
CA ALA A 51 19.00 1.73 -10.41
C ALA A 51 17.58 1.13 -10.25
N ILE A 52 17.46 -0.18 -10.01
CA ILE A 52 16.21 -0.86 -9.67
C ILE A 52 15.62 -0.28 -8.37
N ALA A 53 16.46 -0.02 -7.37
CA ALA A 53 16.00 0.59 -6.12
C ALA A 53 15.35 1.96 -6.35
N VAL A 54 15.84 2.77 -7.30
CA VAL A 54 15.21 4.05 -7.68
C VAL A 54 13.81 3.84 -8.28
N ALA A 55 13.63 2.81 -9.13
CA ALA A 55 12.31 2.48 -9.66
C ALA A 55 11.35 2.03 -8.56
N LEU A 56 11.83 1.18 -7.66
CA LEU A 56 11.05 0.69 -6.52
C LEU A 56 10.67 1.83 -5.56
N GLU A 57 11.56 2.78 -5.32
CA GLU A 57 11.26 3.96 -4.50
C GLU A 57 10.10 4.78 -5.07
N GLN A 58 10.03 4.95 -6.38
CA GLN A 58 8.92 5.67 -7.01
C GLN A 58 7.59 4.95 -6.84
N VAL A 59 7.57 3.63 -7.07
CA VAL A 59 6.35 2.81 -6.90
C VAL A 59 5.89 2.84 -5.45
N ASN A 60 6.81 2.71 -4.49
CA ASN A 60 6.51 2.81 -3.07
C ASN A 60 6.11 4.23 -2.63
N GLY A 61 6.58 5.26 -3.34
CA GLY A 61 6.20 6.67 -3.16
C GLY A 61 4.85 7.02 -3.78
N GLY A 62 4.11 6.05 -4.35
CA GLY A 62 2.78 6.25 -4.89
C GLY A 62 2.74 6.52 -6.40
N ALA A 63 3.84 6.37 -7.14
CA ALA A 63 3.81 6.39 -8.60
C ALA A 63 2.98 5.21 -9.11
N GLN A 64 1.97 5.51 -9.92
CA GLN A 64 1.08 4.54 -10.52
C GLN A 64 1.56 4.10 -11.91
N ILE A 65 2.50 4.85 -12.47
CA ILE A 65 3.23 4.57 -13.72
C ILE A 65 4.67 5.02 -13.47
N ILE A 66 5.66 4.33 -14.04
CA ILE A 66 7.06 4.78 -14.01
C ILE A 66 7.51 5.16 -15.41
N ASP A 67 8.09 6.36 -15.52
CA ASP A 67 8.71 6.89 -16.75
C ASP A 67 10.17 6.46 -16.80
N ILE A 68 10.56 5.82 -17.91
CA ILE A 68 11.93 5.32 -18.12
C ILE A 68 12.53 5.95 -19.36
N ASN A 69 13.58 6.74 -19.15
CA ASN A 69 14.34 7.40 -20.21
C ASN A 69 15.84 7.08 -20.10
N MET A 70 16.43 6.70 -21.24
CA MET A 70 17.85 6.37 -21.37
C MET A 70 18.54 7.24 -22.43
N ASP A 71 18.02 8.45 -22.70
CA ASP A 71 18.55 9.39 -23.71
C ASP A 71 19.74 10.19 -23.18
N GLU A 72 20.93 9.58 -23.21
CA GLU A 72 22.18 10.24 -22.85
C GLU A 72 23.27 9.87 -23.86
N GLY A 73 24.07 10.85 -24.25
CA GLY A 73 25.10 10.69 -25.31
C GLY A 73 26.26 9.76 -24.94
N MET A 74 26.48 9.51 -23.64
CA MET A 74 27.58 8.70 -23.13
C MET A 74 27.21 7.25 -22.81
N ILE A 75 25.97 6.84 -23.10
CA ILE A 75 25.48 5.47 -22.89
C ILE A 75 24.86 4.92 -24.19
N ASP A 76 24.92 3.62 -24.40
CA ASP A 76 24.08 2.95 -25.39
C ASP A 76 22.65 2.89 -24.86
N GLY A 77 21.83 3.90 -25.23
CA GLY A 77 20.48 4.04 -24.72
C GLY A 77 19.58 2.86 -25.06
N LYS A 78 19.82 2.17 -26.18
CA LYS A 78 19.04 1.00 -26.58
C LYS A 78 19.37 -0.21 -25.73
N GLU A 79 20.65 -0.49 -25.49
CA GLU A 79 21.11 -1.58 -24.63
C GLU A 79 20.69 -1.31 -23.17
N ALA A 80 20.87 -0.08 -22.68
CA ALA A 80 20.48 0.32 -21.34
C ALA A 80 18.98 0.18 -21.11
N MET A 81 18.12 0.61 -22.06
CA MET A 81 16.68 0.49 -22.00
C MET A 81 16.26 -0.99 -21.91
N VAL A 82 16.76 -1.84 -22.80
CA VAL A 82 16.46 -3.28 -22.82
C VAL A 82 16.91 -3.96 -21.52
N THR A 83 18.13 -3.66 -21.07
CA THR A 83 18.69 -4.24 -19.85
C THR A 83 17.85 -3.86 -18.63
N PHE A 84 17.58 -2.57 -18.46
CA PHE A 84 16.82 -2.08 -17.31
C PHE A 84 15.38 -2.59 -17.30
N LEU A 85 14.69 -2.58 -18.44
CA LEU A 85 13.32 -3.10 -18.55
C LEU A 85 13.24 -4.59 -18.22
N ASN A 86 14.20 -5.40 -18.68
CA ASN A 86 14.23 -6.84 -18.35
C ASN A 86 14.48 -7.07 -16.85
N LEU A 87 15.29 -6.26 -16.21
CA LEU A 87 15.56 -6.35 -14.78
C LEU A 87 14.33 -5.98 -13.95
N ILE A 88 13.68 -4.85 -14.24
CA ILE A 88 12.48 -4.45 -13.50
C ILE A 88 11.29 -5.38 -13.75
N ALA A 89 11.22 -6.04 -14.92
CA ALA A 89 10.20 -7.05 -15.19
C ALA A 89 10.34 -8.30 -14.31
N ALA A 90 11.54 -8.55 -13.75
CA ALA A 90 11.79 -9.63 -12.80
C ALA A 90 11.43 -9.24 -11.35
N GLU A 91 11.17 -7.95 -11.07
CA GLU A 91 10.85 -7.42 -9.74
C GLU A 91 9.34 -7.21 -9.61
N PRO A 92 8.60 -8.10 -8.93
CA PRO A 92 7.12 -8.05 -8.88
C PRO A 92 6.58 -6.73 -8.33
N ASP A 93 7.26 -6.14 -7.36
CA ASP A 93 6.84 -4.89 -6.73
C ASP A 93 6.93 -3.68 -7.67
N ILE A 94 7.81 -3.73 -8.67
CA ILE A 94 7.92 -2.72 -9.71
C ILE A 94 7.06 -3.09 -10.91
N ALA A 95 7.14 -4.34 -11.35
CA ALA A 95 6.43 -4.84 -12.53
C ALA A 95 4.89 -4.76 -12.40
N ARG A 96 4.35 -4.57 -11.19
CA ARG A 96 2.91 -4.41 -10.96
C ARG A 96 2.33 -3.17 -11.63
N VAL A 97 3.11 -2.08 -11.76
CA VAL A 97 2.64 -0.85 -12.40
C VAL A 97 2.99 -0.81 -13.90
N PRO A 98 2.20 -0.10 -14.73
CA PRO A 98 2.53 0.13 -16.13
C PRO A 98 3.84 0.92 -16.28
N VAL A 99 4.55 0.65 -17.36
CA VAL A 99 5.77 1.37 -17.74
C VAL A 99 5.47 2.37 -18.85
N MET A 100 6.02 3.58 -18.73
CA MET A 100 6.11 4.58 -19.80
C MET A 100 7.51 4.54 -20.38
N ILE A 101 7.62 4.25 -21.68
CA ILE A 101 8.89 4.30 -22.42
C ILE A 101 9.05 5.70 -22.96
N ASP A 102 10.04 6.42 -22.45
CA ASP A 102 10.35 7.79 -22.84
C ASP A 102 11.67 7.84 -23.63
N SER A 103 11.62 8.30 -24.87
CA SER A 103 12.80 8.57 -25.67
C SER A 103 12.50 9.51 -26.84
N SER A 104 13.49 10.33 -27.20
CA SER A 104 13.51 11.12 -28.44
C SER A 104 13.92 10.29 -29.67
N LYS A 105 14.43 9.06 -29.47
CA LYS A 105 14.94 8.17 -30.50
C LYS A 105 14.00 6.98 -30.72
N TRP A 106 13.51 6.85 -31.93
CA TRP A 106 12.52 5.82 -32.27
C TRP A 106 13.01 4.38 -32.05
N ASP A 107 14.29 4.10 -32.36
CA ASP A 107 14.89 2.78 -32.18
C ASP A 107 14.97 2.35 -30.71
N ILE A 108 15.08 3.29 -29.78
CA ILE A 108 15.02 3.03 -28.33
C ILE A 108 13.59 2.71 -27.91
N ILE A 109 12.60 3.50 -28.40
CA ILE A 109 11.17 3.25 -28.15
C ILE A 109 10.79 1.85 -28.63
N GLU A 110 11.12 1.49 -29.85
CA GLU A 110 10.79 0.19 -30.43
C GLU A 110 11.46 -0.98 -29.67
N ALA A 111 12.70 -0.79 -29.24
CA ALA A 111 13.39 -1.77 -28.42
C ALA A 111 12.72 -1.96 -27.05
N GLY A 112 12.33 -0.87 -26.40
CA GLY A 112 11.61 -0.88 -25.13
C GLY A 112 10.23 -1.55 -25.23
N LEU A 113 9.47 -1.25 -26.29
CA LEU A 113 8.16 -1.87 -26.53
C LEU A 113 8.22 -3.40 -26.63
N LYS A 114 9.35 -3.97 -27.09
CA LYS A 114 9.57 -5.42 -27.15
C LYS A 114 9.82 -6.06 -25.78
N CYS A 115 10.16 -5.27 -24.77
CA CYS A 115 10.52 -5.75 -23.42
C CYS A 115 9.39 -5.64 -22.40
N ILE A 116 8.45 -4.69 -22.58
CA ILE A 116 7.40 -4.46 -21.60
C ILE A 116 6.35 -5.57 -21.61
N GLN A 117 5.85 -5.88 -20.44
CA GLN A 117 4.71 -6.77 -20.21
C GLN A 117 3.47 -5.94 -19.90
N GLY A 118 2.31 -6.38 -20.38
CA GLY A 118 1.07 -5.64 -20.19
C GLY A 118 0.91 -4.51 -21.21
N LYS A 119 0.16 -3.47 -20.84
CA LYS A 119 -0.12 -2.32 -21.69
C LYS A 119 0.55 -1.07 -21.11
N GLY A 120 1.69 -0.70 -21.67
CA GLY A 120 2.43 0.51 -21.31
C GLY A 120 2.03 1.73 -22.13
N ILE A 121 2.83 2.80 -21.97
CA ILE A 121 2.67 4.08 -22.67
C ILE A 121 3.96 4.38 -23.44
N VAL A 122 3.86 4.99 -24.59
CA VAL A 122 4.99 5.56 -25.33
C VAL A 122 5.00 7.08 -25.12
N ASN A 123 6.11 7.64 -24.68
CA ASN A 123 6.39 9.06 -24.57
C ASN A 123 7.59 9.41 -25.47
N SER A 124 7.44 10.06 -26.60
CA SER A 124 6.24 10.56 -27.23
C SER A 124 6.38 10.53 -28.76
N ILE A 125 5.30 10.77 -29.46
CA ILE A 125 5.31 11.08 -30.89
C ILE A 125 4.77 12.48 -31.14
N SER A 126 5.11 13.06 -32.29
CA SER A 126 4.65 14.40 -32.69
C SER A 126 4.66 14.57 -34.21
N LEU A 127 4.02 15.63 -34.69
CA LEU A 127 4.02 16.00 -36.10
C LEU A 127 5.30 16.76 -36.55
N LYS A 128 6.32 16.82 -35.68
CA LYS A 128 7.59 17.55 -35.96
C LYS A 128 8.25 17.11 -37.26
N GLU A 129 8.28 15.83 -37.54
CA GLU A 129 8.91 15.24 -38.73
C GLU A 129 7.85 14.95 -39.83
N GLY A 130 6.65 15.54 -39.71
CA GLY A 130 5.55 15.42 -40.66
C GLY A 130 4.63 14.22 -40.46
N GLU A 131 3.49 14.28 -41.17
CA GLU A 131 2.40 13.26 -41.01
C GLU A 131 2.83 11.83 -41.37
N PRO A 132 3.62 11.56 -42.46
CA PRO A 132 3.97 10.19 -42.81
C PRO A 132 4.71 9.44 -41.70
N GLN A 133 5.68 10.10 -41.05
CA GLN A 133 6.42 9.51 -39.95
C GLN A 133 5.55 9.33 -38.70
N PHE A 134 4.74 10.34 -38.40
CA PHE A 134 3.78 10.27 -37.28
C PHE A 134 2.82 9.09 -37.45
N ILE A 135 2.24 8.90 -38.65
CA ILE A 135 1.34 7.77 -38.91
C ILE A 135 2.06 6.43 -38.83
N GLN A 136 3.31 6.34 -39.32
CA GLN A 136 4.09 5.11 -39.21
C GLN A 136 4.39 4.73 -37.77
N GLN A 137 4.84 5.70 -36.99
CA GLN A 137 5.10 5.50 -35.55
C GLN A 137 3.83 5.09 -34.78
N ALA A 138 2.72 5.80 -35.01
CA ALA A 138 1.45 5.51 -34.41
C ALA A 138 0.92 4.10 -34.74
N LYS A 139 1.06 3.65 -36.00
CA LYS A 139 0.72 2.29 -36.42
C LYS A 139 1.54 1.24 -35.68
N THR A 140 2.83 1.49 -35.49
CA THR A 140 3.73 0.60 -34.77
C THR A 140 3.31 0.51 -33.29
N ILE A 141 3.08 1.64 -32.61
CA ILE A 141 2.62 1.69 -31.23
C ILE A 141 1.29 0.93 -31.06
N LYS A 142 0.33 1.17 -31.97
CA LYS A 142 -0.95 0.48 -32.01
C LYS A 142 -0.78 -1.04 -32.12
N ASN A 143 0.14 -1.51 -32.97
CA ASN A 143 0.40 -2.94 -33.14
C ASN A 143 0.98 -3.60 -31.88
N PHE A 144 1.73 -2.86 -31.07
CA PHE A 144 2.18 -3.28 -29.74
C PHE A 144 1.07 -3.19 -28.68
N GLY A 145 -0.05 -2.53 -28.97
CA GLY A 145 -1.18 -2.36 -28.04
C GLY A 145 -0.93 -1.30 -26.97
N ALA A 146 0.10 -0.47 -27.08
CA ALA A 146 0.41 0.57 -26.12
C ALA A 146 -0.44 1.82 -26.30
N ALA A 147 -0.62 2.59 -25.21
CA ALA A 147 -1.11 3.97 -25.28
C ALA A 147 0.02 4.92 -25.71
N VAL A 148 -0.34 6.13 -26.12
CA VAL A 148 0.63 7.07 -26.69
C VAL A 148 0.46 8.48 -26.15
N ILE A 149 1.57 9.10 -25.74
CA ILE A 149 1.62 10.56 -25.53
C ILE A 149 1.94 11.23 -26.86
N VAL A 150 1.13 12.23 -27.18
CA VAL A 150 1.27 13.07 -28.36
C VAL A 150 1.60 14.49 -27.93
N MET A 151 2.82 14.93 -28.23
CA MET A 151 3.22 16.31 -27.93
C MET A 151 2.60 17.30 -28.93
N ALA A 152 2.19 18.45 -28.43
CA ALA A 152 1.74 19.58 -29.25
C ALA A 152 2.96 20.23 -29.95
N PHE A 153 3.48 19.52 -30.95
CA PHE A 153 4.67 19.88 -31.71
C PHE A 153 4.48 19.46 -33.17
N ASP A 154 4.59 20.40 -34.10
CA ASP A 154 4.49 20.15 -35.54
C ASP A 154 5.72 20.64 -36.33
N GLU A 155 5.61 20.68 -37.63
CA GLU A 155 6.69 21.07 -38.55
C GLU A 155 7.15 22.50 -38.32
N GLN A 156 6.34 23.36 -37.68
CA GLN A 156 6.67 24.74 -37.35
C GLN A 156 7.30 24.94 -35.98
N GLY A 157 7.29 23.90 -35.14
CA GLY A 157 7.83 23.93 -33.77
C GLY A 157 6.84 23.55 -32.68
N GLN A 158 7.29 23.66 -31.45
CA GLN A 158 6.45 23.45 -30.28
C GLN A 158 5.35 24.52 -30.16
N ALA A 159 4.15 24.12 -29.76
CA ALA A 159 3.06 25.04 -29.51
C ALA A 159 3.29 25.84 -28.24
N ASP A 160 3.42 27.14 -28.35
CA ASP A 160 3.63 28.11 -27.28
C ASP A 160 2.36 28.86 -26.86
N SER A 161 1.39 28.99 -27.77
CA SER A 161 0.10 29.65 -27.54
C SER A 161 -1.06 28.68 -27.42
N PHE A 162 -2.19 29.12 -26.83
CA PHE A 162 -3.40 28.33 -26.71
C PHE A 162 -3.90 27.84 -28.08
N GLU A 163 -3.96 28.73 -29.08
CA GLU A 163 -4.47 28.43 -30.43
C GLU A 163 -3.63 27.34 -31.11
N ARG A 164 -2.32 27.42 -31.01
CA ARG A 164 -1.40 26.43 -31.58
C ARG A 164 -1.53 25.08 -30.90
N ARG A 165 -1.69 25.07 -29.58
CA ARG A 165 -1.89 23.83 -28.81
C ARG A 165 -3.13 23.07 -29.27
N ILE A 166 -4.27 23.73 -29.35
CA ILE A 166 -5.53 23.10 -29.76
C ILE A 166 -5.52 22.69 -31.24
N GLU A 167 -4.90 23.47 -32.12
CA GLU A 167 -4.77 23.17 -33.56
C GLU A 167 -3.99 21.87 -33.76
N ILE A 168 -2.80 21.77 -33.17
CA ILE A 168 -1.92 20.60 -33.31
C ILE A 168 -2.55 19.38 -32.65
N CYS A 169 -3.12 19.50 -31.45
CA CYS A 169 -3.79 18.40 -30.78
C CYS A 169 -4.98 17.88 -31.58
N LYS A 170 -5.78 18.78 -32.15
CA LYS A 170 -6.91 18.40 -33.01
C LYS A 170 -6.45 17.69 -34.28
N ARG A 171 -5.46 18.25 -34.99
CA ARG A 171 -4.90 17.65 -36.22
C ARG A 171 -4.35 16.23 -35.91
N SER A 172 -3.57 16.11 -34.83
CA SER A 172 -3.01 14.83 -34.41
C SER A 172 -4.11 13.81 -34.04
N TYR A 173 -5.15 14.25 -33.34
CA TYR A 173 -6.30 13.41 -32.98
C TYR A 173 -7.03 12.90 -34.21
N ASP A 174 -7.31 13.79 -35.18
CA ASP A 174 -8.03 13.44 -36.42
C ASP A 174 -7.24 12.40 -37.21
N ILE A 175 -5.91 12.56 -37.36
CA ILE A 175 -5.04 11.59 -38.05
C ILE A 175 -5.04 10.25 -37.29
N LEU A 176 -4.85 10.25 -35.97
CA LEU A 176 -4.80 9.03 -35.18
C LEU A 176 -6.09 8.24 -35.24
N VAL A 177 -7.23 8.92 -35.12
CA VAL A 177 -8.54 8.26 -35.10
C VAL A 177 -9.02 7.85 -36.48
N GLN A 178 -8.87 8.73 -37.48
CA GLN A 178 -9.47 8.52 -38.82
C GLN A 178 -8.55 7.72 -39.75
N GLU A 179 -7.22 7.97 -39.73
CA GLU A 179 -6.29 7.34 -40.68
C GLU A 179 -5.57 6.13 -40.06
N VAL A 180 -5.17 6.20 -38.79
CA VAL A 180 -4.51 5.09 -38.10
C VAL A 180 -5.53 4.13 -37.46
N GLY A 181 -6.73 4.63 -37.13
CA GLY A 181 -7.72 3.89 -36.38
C GLY A 181 -7.27 3.58 -34.94
N PHE A 182 -6.55 4.51 -34.32
CA PHE A 182 -6.13 4.42 -32.91
C PHE A 182 -7.34 4.50 -31.99
N ASN A 183 -7.31 3.78 -30.86
CA ASN A 183 -8.39 3.90 -29.90
C ASN A 183 -8.36 5.26 -29.22
N LYS A 184 -9.48 5.95 -29.18
CA LYS A 184 -9.58 7.32 -28.64
C LYS A 184 -9.08 7.43 -27.20
N GLN A 185 -9.40 6.43 -26.38
CA GLN A 185 -9.01 6.37 -24.97
C GLN A 185 -7.53 6.05 -24.74
N ASP A 186 -6.80 5.64 -25.78
CA ASP A 186 -5.37 5.34 -25.68
C ASP A 186 -4.50 6.54 -26.12
N ILE A 187 -5.13 7.68 -26.43
CA ILE A 187 -4.46 8.93 -26.83
C ILE A 187 -4.34 9.85 -25.62
N ILE A 188 -3.12 10.27 -25.31
CA ILE A 188 -2.79 11.19 -24.22
C ILE A 188 -2.07 12.39 -24.85
N PHE A 189 -2.57 13.60 -24.62
CA PHE A 189 -1.92 14.80 -25.13
C PHE A 189 -0.99 15.42 -24.09
N ASP A 190 0.19 15.85 -24.49
CA ASP A 190 1.03 16.80 -23.79
C ASP A 190 1.00 18.14 -24.54
N PRO A 191 0.19 19.12 -24.10
CA PRO A 191 0.10 20.43 -24.73
C PRO A 191 1.28 21.35 -24.40
N ASN A 192 2.40 20.81 -23.92
CA ASN A 192 3.65 21.45 -23.50
C ASN A 192 3.50 22.35 -22.26
N ILE A 193 4.16 21.94 -21.18
CA ILE A 193 4.34 22.76 -19.98
C ILE A 193 5.66 23.52 -20.11
N PHE A 194 5.58 24.84 -20.28
CA PHE A 194 6.71 25.73 -20.35
C PHE A 194 6.98 26.46 -19.04
N PRO A 195 8.24 26.90 -18.79
CA PRO A 195 8.56 27.73 -17.63
C PRO A 195 7.74 29.00 -17.58
N VAL A 196 7.40 29.44 -16.38
CA VAL A 196 6.86 30.76 -16.10
C VAL A 196 7.85 31.58 -15.27
N ALA A 197 7.58 32.85 -15.05
CA ALA A 197 8.46 33.79 -14.35
C ALA A 197 9.87 33.85 -14.93
N THR A 198 9.99 33.84 -16.24
CA THR A 198 11.27 33.93 -16.95
C THR A 198 11.74 35.35 -17.17
N GLY A 199 10.89 36.35 -16.94
CA GLY A 199 11.11 37.75 -17.25
C GLY A 199 10.80 38.12 -18.70
N MET A 200 10.34 37.20 -19.56
CA MET A 200 9.94 37.44 -20.94
C MET A 200 8.40 37.53 -21.04
N GLU A 201 7.90 38.57 -21.69
CA GLU A 201 6.45 38.83 -21.86
C GLU A 201 5.73 37.67 -22.55
N GLU A 202 6.36 37.05 -23.54
CA GLU A 202 5.84 35.90 -24.32
C GLU A 202 5.58 34.66 -23.45
N HIS A 203 6.21 34.55 -22.26
CA HIS A 203 6.07 33.41 -21.34
C HIS A 203 5.04 33.64 -20.23
N GLN A 204 4.43 34.83 -20.16
CA GLN A 204 3.50 35.17 -19.05
C GLN A 204 2.24 34.28 -19.07
N ASN A 205 1.77 33.89 -20.25
CA ASN A 205 0.55 33.07 -20.38
C ASN A 205 0.81 31.55 -20.42
N ASN A 206 2.06 31.09 -20.33
CA ASN A 206 2.42 29.68 -20.55
C ASN A 206 1.57 28.71 -19.74
N ALA A 207 1.39 28.96 -18.45
CA ALA A 207 0.59 28.10 -17.58
C ALA A 207 -0.92 28.28 -17.83
N LEU A 208 -1.39 29.50 -17.98
CA LEU A 208 -2.80 29.80 -18.24
C LEU A 208 -3.27 29.16 -19.57
N ASP A 209 -2.45 29.25 -20.62
CA ASP A 209 -2.76 28.66 -21.92
C ASP A 209 -2.71 27.12 -21.87
N PHE A 210 -1.85 26.54 -21.02
CA PHE A 210 -1.88 25.11 -20.76
C PHE A 210 -3.21 24.69 -20.11
N PHE A 211 -3.68 25.41 -19.09
CA PHE A 211 -4.97 25.12 -18.43
C PHE A 211 -6.14 25.22 -19.41
N ARG A 212 -6.16 26.27 -20.24
CA ARG A 212 -7.19 26.47 -21.26
C ARG A 212 -7.16 25.37 -22.33
N ALA A 213 -5.98 24.99 -22.80
CA ALA A 213 -5.81 23.91 -23.77
C ALA A 213 -6.22 22.56 -23.19
N THR A 214 -5.86 22.27 -21.95
CA THR A 214 -6.30 21.06 -21.21
C THR A 214 -7.81 20.95 -21.17
N LYS A 215 -8.50 22.02 -20.78
CA LYS A 215 -9.96 22.07 -20.75
C LYS A 215 -10.55 21.84 -22.14
N TRP A 216 -10.03 22.52 -23.14
CA TRP A 216 -10.51 22.39 -24.52
C TRP A 216 -10.33 20.95 -25.04
N ILE A 217 -9.17 20.33 -24.82
CA ILE A 217 -8.90 18.94 -25.23
C ILE A 217 -9.91 17.98 -24.61
N THR A 218 -10.14 18.06 -23.31
CA THR A 218 -11.06 17.18 -22.58
C THR A 218 -12.54 17.35 -22.97
N GLU A 219 -12.93 18.56 -23.41
CA GLU A 219 -14.28 18.86 -23.87
C GLU A 219 -14.51 18.53 -25.36
N ASN A 220 -13.47 18.64 -26.21
CA ASN A 220 -13.62 18.59 -27.67
C ASN A 220 -13.02 17.35 -28.34
N LEU A 221 -12.11 16.61 -27.66
CA LEU A 221 -11.50 15.40 -28.19
C LEU A 221 -11.95 14.16 -27.38
N PRO A 222 -13.09 13.54 -27.74
CA PRO A 222 -13.69 12.50 -26.91
C PRO A 222 -12.76 11.31 -26.67
N GLY A 223 -12.58 10.95 -25.39
CA GLY A 223 -11.74 9.84 -24.93
C GLY A 223 -10.27 10.19 -24.74
N ALA A 224 -9.79 11.32 -25.26
CA ALA A 224 -8.41 11.72 -25.06
C ALA A 224 -8.14 12.16 -23.60
N HIS A 225 -6.94 11.88 -23.12
CA HIS A 225 -6.44 12.30 -21.82
C HIS A 225 -5.39 13.40 -21.96
N VAL A 226 -5.05 14.06 -20.85
CA VAL A 226 -3.99 15.09 -20.82
C VAL A 226 -2.95 14.75 -19.77
N SER A 227 -1.68 14.87 -20.14
CA SER A 227 -0.49 14.71 -19.30
C SER A 227 0.47 15.88 -19.52
N GLY A 228 1.58 15.90 -18.79
CA GLY A 228 2.68 16.85 -19.00
C GLY A 228 3.75 16.77 -17.94
N GLY A 229 4.94 17.25 -18.24
CA GLY A 229 6.09 17.32 -17.34
C GLY A 229 6.00 18.50 -16.39
N VAL A 230 5.42 18.32 -15.22
CA VAL A 230 5.09 19.39 -14.25
C VAL A 230 6.32 20.15 -13.76
N SER A 231 7.46 19.48 -13.60
CA SER A 231 8.71 20.10 -13.16
C SER A 231 9.19 21.26 -14.04
N ASN A 232 8.75 21.34 -15.31
CA ASN A 232 9.14 22.39 -16.25
C ASN A 232 8.61 23.76 -15.85
N VAL A 233 7.43 23.85 -15.25
CA VAL A 233 6.80 25.14 -14.90
C VAL A 233 7.68 26.00 -14.00
N SER A 234 8.44 25.38 -13.11
CA SER A 234 9.27 26.03 -12.09
C SER A 234 10.76 26.15 -12.44
N PHE A 235 11.11 25.97 -13.70
CA PHE A 235 12.51 25.96 -14.14
C PHE A 235 13.28 27.24 -13.76
N SER A 236 12.62 28.39 -13.77
CA SER A 236 13.17 29.69 -13.37
C SER A 236 13.60 29.76 -11.92
N PHE A 237 13.10 28.86 -11.06
CA PHE A 237 13.41 28.80 -9.63
C PHE A 237 14.31 27.63 -9.24
N ARG A 238 15.13 27.10 -10.15
CA ARG A 238 16.10 26.04 -9.83
C ARG A 238 17.00 26.46 -8.67
N GLY A 239 17.07 25.61 -7.62
CA GLY A 239 17.83 25.87 -6.40
C GLY A 239 17.02 26.47 -5.26
N ASN A 240 15.74 26.79 -5.46
CA ASN A 240 14.80 27.17 -4.41
C ASN A 240 13.62 26.16 -4.34
N ASN A 241 13.83 25.06 -3.66
CA ASN A 241 12.87 23.96 -3.63
C ASN A 241 11.51 24.39 -3.08
N LYS A 242 11.47 25.23 -2.04
CA LYS A 242 10.21 25.64 -1.42
C LYS A 242 9.29 26.39 -2.40
N VAL A 243 9.84 27.28 -3.20
CA VAL A 243 9.07 27.97 -4.24
C VAL A 243 8.66 27.02 -5.35
N ARG A 244 9.55 26.10 -5.76
CA ARG A 244 9.24 25.11 -6.79
C ARG A 244 8.14 24.17 -6.38
N GLU A 245 8.14 23.69 -5.15
CA GLU A 245 7.11 22.84 -4.56
C GLU A 245 5.75 23.52 -4.59
N ALA A 246 5.69 24.76 -4.11
CA ALA A 246 4.49 25.56 -4.16
C ALA A 246 3.99 25.77 -5.61
N MET A 247 4.91 26.02 -6.55
CA MET A 247 4.56 26.17 -7.98
C MET A 247 4.01 24.88 -8.59
N HIS A 248 4.63 23.70 -8.28
CA HIS A 248 4.14 22.42 -8.79
C HIS A 248 2.76 22.12 -8.25
N SER A 249 2.55 22.31 -6.95
CA SER A 249 1.28 22.02 -6.30
C SER A 249 0.15 22.96 -6.75
N ALA A 250 0.41 24.26 -6.86
CA ALA A 250 -0.55 25.22 -7.38
C ALA A 250 -0.85 24.98 -8.86
N PHE A 251 0.18 24.67 -9.69
CA PHE A 251 -0.02 24.33 -11.09
C PHE A 251 -0.91 23.10 -11.25
N LEU A 252 -0.61 22.02 -10.51
CA LEU A 252 -1.40 20.79 -10.56
C LEU A 252 -2.84 21.02 -10.10
N TYR A 253 -3.04 21.81 -9.05
CA TYR A 253 -4.39 22.16 -8.61
C TYR A 253 -5.21 22.74 -9.75
N HIS A 254 -4.69 23.76 -10.44
CA HIS A 254 -5.40 24.39 -11.56
C HIS A 254 -5.49 23.47 -12.79
N ALA A 255 -4.46 22.70 -13.09
CA ALA A 255 -4.45 21.77 -14.24
C ALA A 255 -5.49 20.65 -14.06
N ILE A 256 -5.59 20.07 -12.86
CA ILE A 256 -6.57 19.02 -12.53
C ILE A 256 -8.00 19.58 -12.62
N GLN A 257 -8.26 20.77 -12.11
CA GLN A 257 -9.56 21.44 -12.24
C GLN A 257 -9.96 21.67 -13.71
N ASN A 258 -9.00 21.75 -14.62
CA ASN A 258 -9.23 21.90 -16.05
C ASN A 258 -9.19 20.55 -16.81
N GLY A 259 -9.09 19.41 -16.11
CA GLY A 259 -9.22 18.07 -16.68
C GLY A 259 -7.91 17.32 -16.95
N MET A 260 -6.77 17.77 -16.39
CA MET A 260 -5.52 17.01 -16.44
C MET A 260 -5.65 15.76 -15.56
N GLY A 261 -5.65 14.57 -16.17
CA GLY A 261 -5.87 13.31 -15.46
C GLY A 261 -4.61 12.62 -14.97
N MET A 262 -3.44 12.98 -15.52
CA MET A 262 -2.15 12.38 -15.15
C MET A 262 -1.01 13.39 -15.36
N GLY A 263 0.14 13.16 -14.73
CA GLY A 263 1.30 14.03 -14.90
C GLY A 263 2.61 13.37 -14.51
N ILE A 264 3.65 13.75 -15.28
CA ILE A 264 5.03 13.35 -15.01
C ILE A 264 5.56 14.32 -13.96
N VAL A 265 5.74 13.80 -12.74
CA VAL A 265 6.10 14.62 -11.59
C VAL A 265 6.94 13.83 -10.62
N ASN A 266 7.85 14.50 -9.92
CA ASN A 266 8.47 13.94 -8.75
C ASN A 266 7.48 14.01 -7.57
N PRO A 267 6.92 12.88 -7.08
CA PRO A 267 5.97 12.89 -5.99
C PRO A 267 6.51 13.56 -4.72
N SER A 268 7.84 13.54 -4.55
CA SER A 268 8.55 14.18 -3.44
C SER A 268 8.71 15.70 -3.59
N MET A 269 8.20 16.31 -4.66
CA MET A 269 8.24 17.76 -4.94
C MET A 269 6.84 18.37 -5.02
N LEU A 270 5.88 17.81 -4.25
CA LEU A 270 4.52 18.31 -4.17
C LEU A 270 4.18 18.68 -2.72
N GLU A 271 3.84 19.94 -2.48
CA GLU A 271 3.26 20.41 -1.23
C GLU A 271 1.72 20.37 -1.33
N ILE A 272 1.03 20.14 -0.21
CA ILE A 272 -0.44 20.20 -0.21
C ILE A 272 -0.85 21.64 -0.49
N TYR A 273 -1.68 21.85 -1.50
CA TYR A 273 -2.10 23.19 -1.94
C TYR A 273 -2.62 24.07 -0.79
N SER A 274 -3.41 23.54 0.14
CA SER A 274 -3.93 24.26 1.31
C SER A 274 -2.87 24.55 2.39
N ASP A 275 -1.72 23.88 2.34
CA ASP A 275 -0.64 24.02 3.34
C ASP A 275 0.48 24.96 2.84
N ILE A 276 0.42 25.37 1.58
CA ILE A 276 1.31 26.39 1.02
C ILE A 276 1.10 27.69 1.83
N ASP A 277 2.19 28.32 2.21
CA ASP A 277 2.12 29.64 2.86
C ASP A 277 1.24 30.57 2.05
N PRO A 278 0.18 31.17 2.63
CA PRO A 278 -0.80 31.95 1.88
C PRO A 278 -0.21 33.10 1.07
N VAL A 279 0.88 33.70 1.55
CA VAL A 279 1.58 34.80 0.84
C VAL A 279 2.35 34.23 -0.35
N LEU A 280 3.03 33.09 -0.16
CA LEU A 280 3.72 32.40 -1.25
C LEU A 280 2.71 31.92 -2.29
N LEU A 281 1.58 31.36 -1.87
CA LEU A 281 0.52 30.88 -2.76
C LEU A 281 -0.04 32.03 -3.61
N GLU A 282 -0.33 33.19 -3.00
CA GLU A 282 -0.79 34.36 -3.75
C GLU A 282 0.19 34.77 -4.85
N TYR A 283 1.49 34.85 -4.54
CA TYR A 283 2.52 35.22 -5.51
C TYR A 283 2.69 34.16 -6.59
N VAL A 284 2.64 32.88 -6.25
CA VAL A 284 2.69 31.77 -7.20
C VAL A 284 1.48 31.77 -8.14
N GLU A 285 0.28 31.96 -7.61
CA GLU A 285 -0.93 32.02 -8.44
C GLU A 285 -0.99 33.28 -9.31
N ASP A 286 -0.50 34.42 -8.82
CA ASP A 286 -0.39 35.63 -9.63
C ASP A 286 0.44 35.38 -10.90
N VAL A 287 1.52 34.57 -10.77
CA VAL A 287 2.37 34.16 -11.89
C VAL A 287 1.67 33.12 -12.78
N LEU A 288 1.11 32.05 -12.19
CA LEU A 288 0.51 30.96 -12.97
C LEU A 288 -0.75 31.37 -13.74
N LEU A 289 -1.51 32.28 -13.19
CA LEU A 289 -2.78 32.76 -13.75
C LEU A 289 -2.65 34.12 -14.45
N ASN A 290 -1.42 34.66 -14.53
CA ASN A 290 -1.11 35.96 -15.10
C ASN A 290 -2.07 37.06 -14.60
N ARG A 291 -2.23 37.16 -13.27
CA ARG A 291 -3.19 38.09 -12.65
C ARG A 291 -2.67 39.53 -12.62
N ARG A 292 -1.37 39.73 -12.75
CA ARG A 292 -0.70 41.02 -12.58
C ARG A 292 0.54 41.13 -13.45
N ASP A 293 0.82 42.30 -13.97
CA ASP A 293 2.01 42.57 -14.80
C ASP A 293 3.33 42.42 -14.00
N ASP A 294 3.30 42.72 -12.67
CA ASP A 294 4.46 42.66 -11.77
C ASP A 294 4.60 41.33 -11.03
N SER A 295 3.86 40.29 -11.43
CA SER A 295 3.79 39.01 -10.73
C SER A 295 5.15 38.30 -10.62
N THR A 296 5.95 38.37 -11.70
CA THR A 296 7.28 37.76 -11.75
C THR A 296 8.25 38.40 -10.78
N GLU A 297 8.32 39.72 -10.75
CA GLU A 297 9.20 40.48 -9.85
C GLU A 297 8.84 40.22 -8.38
N ARG A 298 7.57 40.26 -8.05
CA ARG A 298 7.06 39.99 -6.68
C ARG A 298 7.45 38.59 -6.19
N LEU A 299 7.28 37.58 -7.03
CA LEU A 299 7.67 36.20 -6.67
C LEU A 299 9.17 36.06 -6.54
N LEU A 300 9.99 36.71 -7.41
CA LEU A 300 11.43 36.68 -7.34
C LEU A 300 11.98 37.38 -6.09
N GLU A 301 11.41 38.53 -5.70
CA GLU A 301 11.76 39.21 -4.45
C GLU A 301 11.43 38.36 -3.22
N TYR A 302 10.22 37.78 -3.18
CA TYR A 302 9.79 36.91 -2.10
C TYR A 302 10.65 35.65 -2.00
N ALA A 303 11.01 35.05 -3.12
CA ALA A 303 11.88 33.87 -3.19
C ALA A 303 13.24 34.06 -2.53
N GLN A 304 13.78 35.29 -2.50
CA GLN A 304 15.02 35.60 -1.82
C GLN A 304 14.87 35.58 -0.27
N THR A 305 13.69 35.87 0.23
CA THR A 305 13.40 35.91 1.69
C THR A 305 13.12 34.51 2.25
N VAL A 306 12.76 33.53 1.42
CA VAL A 306 12.32 32.19 1.82
C VAL A 306 13.48 31.22 2.02
N LYS A 307 14.73 31.62 1.81
CA LYS A 307 15.90 30.80 2.10
C LYS A 307 16.10 30.62 3.62
N GLY A 308 15.52 29.55 4.16
CA GLY A 308 15.91 28.85 5.37
C GLY A 308 15.91 29.66 6.67
N SER A 309 14.84 29.60 7.45
CA SER A 309 14.94 29.77 8.93
C SER A 309 13.90 28.86 9.60
N GLY A 310 14.38 27.82 10.29
CA GLY A 310 13.57 27.06 11.24
C GLY A 310 13.13 27.98 12.39
N LYS A 311 11.87 28.38 12.41
CA LYS A 311 11.24 29.04 13.55
C LYS A 311 10.44 28.05 14.38
N LYS A 312 10.63 28.07 15.69
CA LYS A 312 9.73 27.42 16.67
C LYS A 312 8.30 27.94 16.45
N LYS A 313 7.33 27.03 16.28
CA LYS A 313 5.92 27.37 16.20
C LYS A 313 5.45 27.98 17.52
N THR A 314 5.06 29.24 17.50
CA THR A 314 4.09 29.77 18.46
C THR A 314 2.71 29.26 18.06
N VAL A 315 1.95 28.71 19.02
CA VAL A 315 0.57 28.25 18.79
C VAL A 315 -0.24 29.47 18.37
N ASP A 316 -0.74 29.46 17.14
CA ASP A 316 -1.61 30.53 16.63
C ASP A 316 -3.03 30.30 17.17
N LEU A 317 -3.50 31.19 18.03
CA LEU A 317 -4.86 31.17 18.59
C LEU A 317 -5.78 32.23 17.94
N SER A 318 -5.38 32.82 16.82
CA SER A 318 -6.18 33.83 16.12
C SER A 318 -7.57 33.31 15.68
N TRP A 319 -7.67 31.99 15.37
CA TRP A 319 -8.92 31.31 15.03
C TRP A 319 -9.96 31.34 16.17
N ARG A 320 -9.53 31.52 17.43
CA ARG A 320 -10.46 31.66 18.56
C ARG A 320 -11.33 32.92 18.50
N ASN A 321 -10.94 33.89 17.68
CA ASN A 321 -11.71 35.14 17.48
C ASN A 321 -12.85 34.99 16.46
N GLN A 322 -13.01 33.84 15.85
CA GLN A 322 -14.12 33.55 14.91
C GLN A 322 -15.42 33.22 15.65
N ASN A 323 -16.54 33.16 14.93
CA ASN A 323 -17.80 32.69 15.49
C ASN A 323 -17.69 31.21 15.93
N VAL A 324 -18.61 30.78 16.82
CA VAL A 324 -18.53 29.45 17.42
C VAL A 324 -18.59 28.30 16.38
N GLU A 325 -19.39 28.47 15.33
CA GLU A 325 -19.54 27.47 14.26
C GLU A 325 -18.20 27.28 13.47
N ALA A 326 -17.55 28.39 13.12
CA ALA A 326 -16.24 28.36 12.47
C ALA A 326 -15.16 27.81 13.40
N ARG A 327 -15.24 28.05 14.72
CA ARG A 327 -14.32 27.44 15.70
C ARG A 327 -14.50 25.94 15.80
N LEU A 328 -15.75 25.45 15.78
CA LEU A 328 -16.07 24.03 15.76
C LEU A 328 -15.52 23.35 14.49
N ALA A 329 -15.78 23.94 13.31
CA ALA A 329 -15.25 23.44 12.05
C ALA A 329 -13.71 23.44 12.04
N HIS A 330 -13.06 24.51 12.55
CA HIS A 330 -11.61 24.59 12.67
C HIS A 330 -11.06 23.48 13.60
N SER A 331 -11.68 23.27 14.76
CA SER A 331 -11.29 22.24 15.72
C SER A 331 -11.37 20.84 15.10
N LEU A 332 -12.41 20.55 14.32
CA LEU A 332 -12.58 19.30 13.59
C LEU A 332 -11.48 19.13 12.53
N VAL A 333 -11.30 20.12 11.65
CA VAL A 333 -10.30 20.05 10.56
C VAL A 333 -8.87 19.96 11.08
N LYS A 334 -8.55 20.57 12.21
CA LYS A 334 -7.20 20.56 12.80
C LYS A 334 -7.00 19.50 13.88
N GLY A 335 -8.06 18.78 14.26
CA GLY A 335 -7.99 17.72 15.29
C GLY A 335 -7.74 18.27 16.72
N ILE A 336 -8.24 19.48 17.03
CA ILE A 336 -8.02 20.17 18.32
C ILE A 336 -9.14 19.83 19.29
N VAL A 337 -8.81 19.13 20.38
CA VAL A 337 -9.77 18.67 21.40
C VAL A 337 -9.89 19.59 22.61
N GLU A 338 -8.97 20.53 22.77
CA GLU A 338 -8.80 21.33 23.99
C GLU A 338 -10.01 22.23 24.27
N PHE A 339 -10.59 22.84 23.25
CA PHE A 339 -11.69 23.81 23.36
C PHE A 339 -13.05 23.27 22.97
N ILE A 340 -13.14 22.00 22.55
CA ILE A 340 -14.32 21.47 21.88
C ILE A 340 -15.56 21.49 22.80
N VAL A 341 -15.40 21.15 24.08
CA VAL A 341 -16.53 21.10 25.03
C VAL A 341 -17.09 22.50 25.27
N GLU A 342 -16.23 23.51 25.44
CA GLU A 342 -16.62 24.91 25.63
C GLU A 342 -17.36 25.47 24.41
N ASP A 343 -16.79 25.22 23.21
CA ASP A 343 -17.37 25.68 21.95
C ASP A 343 -18.69 24.96 21.62
N VAL A 344 -18.81 23.68 21.94
CA VAL A 344 -20.07 22.93 21.79
C VAL A 344 -21.14 23.45 22.74
N GLU A 345 -20.80 23.80 23.99
CA GLU A 345 -21.78 24.34 24.94
C GLU A 345 -22.23 25.75 24.54
N GLU A 346 -21.30 26.60 24.07
CA GLU A 346 -21.63 27.90 23.53
C GLU A 346 -22.57 27.75 22.30
N CYS A 347 -22.24 26.84 21.39
CA CYS A 347 -23.06 26.59 20.23
C CYS A 347 -24.43 26.02 20.59
N ARG A 348 -24.49 25.03 21.52
CA ARG A 348 -25.74 24.46 22.01
C ARG A 348 -26.71 25.52 22.55
N SER A 349 -26.18 26.51 23.25
CA SER A 349 -26.98 27.59 23.82
C SER A 349 -27.61 28.51 22.76
N SER A 350 -27.10 28.49 21.53
CA SER A 350 -27.61 29.28 20.40
C SER A 350 -28.67 28.51 19.59
N TYR A 351 -28.81 27.20 19.78
CA TYR A 351 -29.75 26.36 19.04
C TYR A 351 -30.94 25.95 19.92
N ASN A 352 -32.10 25.75 19.32
CA ASN A 352 -33.30 25.34 20.03
C ASN A 352 -33.25 23.89 20.53
N ARG A 353 -32.49 23.03 19.84
CA ARG A 353 -32.35 21.61 20.16
C ARG A 353 -30.89 21.20 20.09
N PRO A 354 -30.38 20.44 21.08
CA PRO A 354 -28.99 19.99 21.13
C PRO A 354 -28.55 19.21 19.87
N ILE A 355 -29.45 18.44 19.26
CA ILE A 355 -29.18 17.66 18.06
C ILE A 355 -28.79 18.54 16.86
N GLN A 356 -29.33 19.77 16.78
CA GLN A 356 -29.01 20.70 15.69
C GLN A 356 -27.53 21.12 15.67
N VAL A 357 -26.81 21.01 16.79
CA VAL A 357 -25.36 21.27 16.82
C VAL A 357 -24.61 20.15 16.10
N ILE A 358 -25.11 18.89 16.20
CA ILE A 358 -24.55 17.75 15.48
C ILE A 358 -24.90 17.86 14.00
N GLU A 359 -26.18 18.00 13.65
CA GLU A 359 -26.69 18.00 12.27
C GLU A 359 -26.24 19.24 11.46
N GLY A 360 -25.84 20.32 12.10
CA GLY A 360 -25.31 21.54 11.49
C GLY A 360 -23.80 21.65 11.64
N PRO A 361 -23.29 22.52 12.51
CA PRO A 361 -21.88 22.92 12.51
C PRO A 361 -20.87 21.79 12.70
N LEU A 362 -21.21 20.73 13.45
CA LEU A 362 -20.29 19.58 13.59
C LEU A 362 -20.25 18.73 12.31
N MET A 363 -21.40 18.44 11.70
CA MET A 363 -21.46 17.72 10.43
C MET A 363 -20.88 18.53 9.29
N ASP A 364 -21.10 19.85 9.24
CA ASP A 364 -20.49 20.71 8.24
C ASP A 364 -18.96 20.67 8.33
N GLY A 365 -18.40 20.69 9.55
CA GLY A 365 -16.98 20.54 9.78
C GLY A 365 -16.46 19.15 9.35
N MET A 366 -17.21 18.09 9.62
CA MET A 366 -16.85 16.73 9.19
C MET A 366 -16.97 16.53 7.69
N ASN A 367 -17.93 17.15 7.03
CA ASN A 367 -18.03 17.13 5.56
C ASN A 367 -16.78 17.75 4.93
N VAL A 368 -16.28 18.87 5.48
CA VAL A 368 -15.00 19.45 5.04
C VAL A 368 -13.83 18.48 5.24
N VAL A 369 -13.78 17.75 6.37
CA VAL A 369 -12.77 16.71 6.62
C VAL A 369 -12.87 15.60 5.58
N GLY A 370 -14.09 15.12 5.28
CA GLY A 370 -14.36 14.10 4.27
C GLY A 370 -13.91 14.53 2.88
N ASP A 371 -14.22 15.75 2.45
CA ASP A 371 -13.82 16.33 1.18
C ASP A 371 -12.30 16.48 1.07
N LEU A 372 -11.63 16.93 2.15
CA LEU A 372 -10.18 17.04 2.19
C LEU A 372 -9.49 15.67 2.12
N PHE A 373 -10.05 14.66 2.78
CA PHE A 373 -9.53 13.30 2.74
C PHE A 373 -9.74 12.66 1.36
N SER A 374 -10.93 12.72 0.82
CA SER A 374 -11.27 12.17 -0.51
C SER A 374 -10.46 12.83 -1.65
N SER A 375 -10.14 14.12 -1.51
CA SER A 375 -9.29 14.85 -2.45
C SER A 375 -7.78 14.68 -2.22
N GLY A 376 -7.36 13.86 -1.25
CA GLY A 376 -5.95 13.66 -0.90
C GLY A 376 -5.27 14.84 -0.23
N LYS A 377 -6.04 15.83 0.25
CA LYS A 377 -5.53 17.02 0.94
C LYS A 377 -5.41 16.83 2.45
N MET A 378 -5.97 15.75 2.99
CA MET A 378 -5.88 15.34 4.38
C MET A 378 -5.48 13.86 4.43
N PHE A 379 -4.70 13.47 5.43
CA PHE A 379 -4.21 12.11 5.60
C PHE A 379 -4.92 11.38 6.73
N LEU A 380 -4.88 10.05 6.71
CA LEU A 380 -5.59 9.21 7.67
C LEU A 380 -5.32 9.57 9.15
N PRO A 381 -4.07 9.84 9.60
CA PRO A 381 -3.84 10.25 10.99
C PRO A 381 -4.62 11.51 11.39
N GLN A 382 -4.75 12.45 10.46
CA GLN A 382 -5.51 13.70 10.70
C GLN A 382 -7.00 13.42 10.78
N VAL A 383 -7.55 12.55 9.91
CA VAL A 383 -8.97 12.14 9.96
C VAL A 383 -9.29 11.46 11.29
N VAL A 384 -8.41 10.58 11.77
CA VAL A 384 -8.61 9.90 13.07
C VAL A 384 -8.58 10.91 14.23
N LYS A 385 -7.72 11.94 14.17
CA LYS A 385 -7.74 13.04 15.15
C LYS A 385 -9.02 13.86 15.07
N SER A 386 -9.54 14.16 13.88
CA SER A 386 -10.84 14.83 13.67
C SER A 386 -12.00 14.01 14.23
N ALA A 387 -11.98 12.70 14.03
CA ALA A 387 -12.95 11.76 14.60
C ALA A 387 -13.00 11.83 16.14
N ARG A 388 -11.85 11.90 16.79
CA ARG A 388 -11.74 12.08 18.23
C ARG A 388 -12.43 13.36 18.70
N VAL A 389 -12.24 14.48 17.98
CA VAL A 389 -12.91 15.76 18.26
C VAL A 389 -14.43 15.59 18.16
N MET A 390 -14.92 14.97 17.08
CA MET A 390 -16.35 14.71 16.86
C MET A 390 -16.94 13.82 17.95
N LYS A 391 -16.29 12.70 18.28
CA LYS A 391 -16.75 11.79 19.35
C LYS A 391 -16.88 12.52 20.69
N LYS A 392 -15.89 13.35 21.04
CA LYS A 392 -15.90 14.12 22.29
C LYS A 392 -17.02 15.16 22.29
N ALA A 393 -17.28 15.81 21.17
CA ALA A 393 -18.39 16.75 21.01
C ALA A 393 -19.75 16.05 21.19
N VAL A 394 -19.94 14.92 20.51
CA VAL A 394 -21.19 14.12 20.59
C VAL A 394 -21.39 13.55 22.00
N ALA A 395 -20.34 13.01 22.63
CA ALA A 395 -20.41 12.50 24.00
C ALA A 395 -20.87 13.58 24.99
N TYR A 396 -20.43 14.81 24.80
CA TYR A 396 -20.90 15.95 25.61
C TYR A 396 -22.38 16.27 25.35
N LEU A 397 -22.85 16.19 24.11
CA LEU A 397 -24.24 16.53 23.74
C LEU A 397 -25.25 15.41 24.08
N LEU A 398 -24.81 14.17 24.17
CA LEU A 398 -25.67 12.99 24.32
C LEU A 398 -26.63 13.08 25.51
N PRO A 399 -26.22 13.48 26.75
CA PRO A 399 -27.14 13.61 27.89
C PRO A 399 -28.26 14.64 27.66
N PHE A 400 -27.98 15.72 26.91
CA PHE A 400 -28.95 16.75 26.58
C PHE A 400 -29.95 16.25 25.51
N ILE A 401 -29.47 15.45 24.53
CA ILE A 401 -30.31 14.85 23.48
C ILE A 401 -31.25 13.81 24.10
N GLU A 402 -30.74 12.97 25.00
CA GLU A 402 -31.55 11.96 25.72
C GLU A 402 -32.60 12.60 26.59
N ALA A 403 -32.34 13.74 27.20
CA ALA A 403 -33.30 14.48 28.02
C ALA A 403 -34.45 15.05 27.19
N GLU A 404 -34.29 15.29 25.90
CA GLU A 404 -35.29 15.84 24.96
C GLU A 404 -36.24 14.78 24.38
N LYS A 405 -36.46 13.62 24.95
CA LYS A 405 -37.35 12.54 24.51
C LYS A 405 -37.81 12.65 23.05
N GLY A 406 -37.07 12.05 22.13
CA GLY A 406 -37.53 11.81 20.75
C GLY A 406 -36.60 12.14 19.60
N GLY A 407 -35.40 12.63 19.82
CA GLY A 407 -34.46 12.94 18.74
C GLY A 407 -33.66 11.70 18.32
N LYS A 408 -34.06 11.02 17.26
CA LYS A 408 -33.15 10.10 16.54
C LYS A 408 -32.25 10.94 15.62
N VAL A 409 -30.94 10.78 15.76
CA VAL A 409 -29.98 11.25 14.76
C VAL A 409 -30.20 10.41 13.49
N GLU A 410 -30.51 11.04 12.36
CA GLU A 410 -30.59 10.33 11.09
C GLU A 410 -29.15 10.03 10.64
N SER A 411 -28.74 8.75 10.73
CA SER A 411 -27.47 8.29 10.17
C SER A 411 -27.64 8.03 8.67
N SER A 412 -26.52 8.16 7.91
CA SER A 412 -26.48 7.78 6.49
C SER A 412 -26.67 6.29 6.25
N GLY A 413 -26.59 5.47 7.31
CA GLY A 413 -26.81 4.03 7.34
C GLY A 413 -26.10 3.39 8.52
N LYS A 414 -26.46 2.12 8.82
CA LYS A 414 -25.86 1.32 9.87
C LYS A 414 -24.92 0.27 9.30
N ILE A 415 -23.70 0.25 9.75
CA ILE A 415 -22.67 -0.68 9.28
C ILE A 415 -22.17 -1.51 10.45
N LEU A 416 -22.31 -2.83 10.33
CA LEU A 416 -21.73 -3.77 11.27
C LEU A 416 -20.31 -4.13 10.84
N MET A 417 -19.35 -4.02 11.75
CA MET A 417 -17.95 -4.36 11.52
C MET A 417 -17.51 -5.54 12.38
N ALA A 418 -16.80 -6.49 11.80
CA ALA A 418 -16.27 -7.64 12.53
C ALA A 418 -14.96 -8.15 11.95
N THR A 419 -14.00 -8.51 12.79
CA THR A 419 -12.92 -9.41 12.41
C THR A 419 -13.41 -10.84 12.54
N VAL A 420 -13.31 -11.62 11.47
CA VAL A 420 -13.92 -12.96 11.38
C VAL A 420 -13.35 -13.93 12.39
N LYS A 421 -14.06 -15.06 12.59
CA LYS A 421 -13.71 -16.09 13.55
C LYS A 421 -12.25 -16.52 13.43
N GLY A 422 -11.58 -16.60 14.58
CA GLY A 422 -10.21 -17.07 14.73
C GLY A 422 -9.13 -16.04 14.36
N ASP A 423 -9.50 -14.84 13.87
CA ASP A 423 -8.55 -13.76 13.61
C ASP A 423 -8.63 -12.67 14.70
N VAL A 424 -7.47 -12.16 15.10
CA VAL A 424 -7.32 -11.18 16.20
C VAL A 424 -6.85 -9.80 15.73
N HIS A 425 -6.59 -9.66 14.44
CA HIS A 425 -6.03 -8.43 13.87
C HIS A 425 -7.16 -7.42 13.57
N ASP A 426 -7.19 -6.32 14.29
CA ASP A 426 -8.29 -5.35 14.25
C ASP A 426 -7.90 -3.93 13.83
N ILE A 427 -6.61 -3.61 13.66
CA ILE A 427 -6.15 -2.25 13.36
C ILE A 427 -6.85 -1.71 12.11
N GLY A 428 -6.81 -2.43 10.99
CA GLY A 428 -7.44 -2.00 9.74
C GLY A 428 -8.96 -1.85 9.85
N LYS A 429 -9.63 -2.78 10.56
CA LYS A 429 -11.07 -2.69 10.84
C LYS A 429 -11.42 -1.44 11.63
N ASN A 430 -10.64 -1.14 12.68
CA ASN A 430 -10.87 0.01 13.54
C ASN A 430 -10.69 1.32 12.78
N ILE A 431 -9.65 1.40 11.92
CA ILE A 431 -9.44 2.55 11.03
C ILE A 431 -10.64 2.77 10.11
N VAL A 432 -11.11 1.74 9.41
CA VAL A 432 -12.27 1.82 8.52
C VAL A 432 -13.52 2.22 9.31
N GLY A 433 -13.73 1.65 10.50
CA GLY A 433 -14.85 2.00 11.37
C GLY A 433 -14.84 3.48 11.78
N VAL A 434 -13.66 4.01 12.12
CA VAL A 434 -13.50 5.43 12.45
C VAL A 434 -13.81 6.31 11.23
N VAL A 435 -13.28 6.00 10.05
CA VAL A 435 -13.51 6.77 8.82
C VAL A 435 -14.98 6.77 8.42
N LEU A 436 -15.65 5.62 8.46
CA LEU A 436 -17.09 5.52 8.18
C LEU A 436 -17.92 6.28 9.22
N GLY A 437 -17.59 6.17 10.52
CA GLY A 437 -18.23 6.93 11.59
C GLY A 437 -18.11 8.44 11.42
N CYS A 438 -16.96 8.92 10.90
CA CYS A 438 -16.75 10.32 10.55
C CYS A 438 -17.65 10.80 9.40
N ASN A 439 -18.13 9.89 8.55
CA ASN A 439 -19.00 10.18 7.42
C ASN A 439 -20.48 9.85 7.71
N ASN A 440 -20.89 10.02 8.95
CA ASN A 440 -22.28 9.88 9.42
C ASN A 440 -22.86 8.46 9.31
N TYR A 441 -22.04 7.42 9.34
CA TYR A 441 -22.52 6.04 9.47
C TYR A 441 -22.52 5.61 10.93
N GLU A 442 -23.59 4.94 11.37
CA GLU A 442 -23.64 4.29 12.67
C GLU A 442 -22.85 2.99 12.62
N ILE A 443 -21.77 2.87 13.40
CA ILE A 443 -20.88 1.71 13.40
C ILE A 443 -21.20 0.81 14.58
N ILE A 444 -21.51 -0.45 14.28
CA ILE A 444 -21.68 -1.51 15.27
C ILE A 444 -20.46 -2.43 15.18
N ASP A 445 -19.48 -2.23 16.06
CA ASP A 445 -18.27 -3.04 16.09
C ASP A 445 -18.42 -4.25 16.99
N LEU A 446 -18.29 -5.45 16.43
CA LEU A 446 -18.38 -6.72 17.17
C LEU A 446 -17.03 -7.19 17.71
N GLY A 447 -15.93 -6.48 17.42
CA GLY A 447 -14.58 -6.84 17.83
C GLY A 447 -13.94 -7.91 16.95
N VAL A 448 -13.18 -8.78 17.59
CA VAL A 448 -12.37 -9.82 16.93
C VAL A 448 -12.92 -11.23 17.20
N MET A 449 -12.46 -12.22 16.42
CA MET A 449 -12.84 -13.63 16.54
C MET A 449 -14.36 -13.87 16.50
N VAL A 450 -15.08 -13.12 15.66
CA VAL A 450 -16.55 -13.13 15.64
C VAL A 450 -17.07 -14.25 14.74
N PRO A 451 -17.81 -15.23 15.27
CA PRO A 451 -18.39 -16.30 14.46
C PRO A 451 -19.55 -15.80 13.59
N ALA A 452 -19.77 -16.47 12.44
CA ALA A 452 -20.78 -16.11 11.43
C ALA A 452 -22.19 -15.96 12.03
N GLU A 453 -22.56 -16.85 12.95
CA GLU A 453 -23.88 -16.85 13.61
C GLU A 453 -24.12 -15.57 14.41
N LYS A 454 -23.08 -15.06 15.11
CA LYS A 454 -23.15 -13.81 15.86
C LYS A 454 -23.26 -12.61 14.93
N ILE A 455 -22.46 -12.58 13.83
CA ILE A 455 -22.54 -11.54 12.82
C ILE A 455 -23.95 -11.42 12.26
N ILE A 456 -24.54 -12.55 11.84
CA ILE A 456 -25.87 -12.61 11.26
C ILE A 456 -26.97 -12.27 12.28
N ALA A 457 -26.85 -12.76 13.51
CA ALA A 457 -27.83 -12.49 14.55
C ALA A 457 -27.89 -11.00 14.90
N VAL A 458 -26.73 -10.35 15.06
CA VAL A 458 -26.67 -8.90 15.36
C VAL A 458 -27.09 -8.08 14.15
N ALA A 459 -26.68 -8.45 12.93
CA ALA A 459 -27.08 -7.76 11.72
C ALA A 459 -28.62 -7.71 11.56
N LYS A 460 -29.30 -8.81 11.87
CA LYS A 460 -30.77 -8.87 11.88
C LYS A 460 -31.38 -8.04 13.00
N LYS A 461 -30.85 -8.18 14.22
CA LYS A 461 -31.39 -7.50 15.41
C LYS A 461 -31.33 -5.98 15.28
N GLU A 462 -30.21 -5.48 14.81
CA GLU A 462 -29.93 -4.04 14.71
C GLU A 462 -30.39 -3.43 13.37
N ASN A 463 -30.92 -4.26 12.43
CA ASN A 463 -31.33 -3.86 11.08
C ASN A 463 -30.23 -3.07 10.37
N VAL A 464 -29.05 -3.67 10.25
CA VAL A 464 -27.93 -3.01 9.58
C VAL A 464 -28.13 -2.95 8.07
N ASP A 465 -27.50 -1.97 7.43
CA ASP A 465 -27.55 -1.78 5.97
C ASP A 465 -26.39 -2.48 5.27
N ILE A 466 -25.24 -2.60 5.92
CA ILE A 466 -23.99 -3.16 5.38
C ILE A 466 -23.30 -3.98 6.48
N ILE A 467 -22.59 -5.04 6.06
CA ILE A 467 -21.72 -5.84 6.94
C ILE A 467 -20.29 -5.70 6.42
N GLY A 468 -19.35 -5.24 7.26
CA GLY A 468 -17.92 -5.18 6.98
C GLY A 468 -17.17 -6.33 7.66
N LEU A 469 -16.43 -7.10 6.87
CA LEU A 469 -15.62 -8.23 7.32
C LEU A 469 -14.13 -7.91 7.16
N SER A 470 -13.35 -8.15 8.21
CA SER A 470 -11.90 -7.98 8.23
C SER A 470 -11.18 -9.27 8.58
N GLY A 471 -9.97 -9.46 8.03
CA GLY A 471 -9.09 -10.56 8.38
C GLY A 471 -7.70 -10.36 7.79
N LEU A 472 -6.67 -10.83 8.48
CA LEU A 472 -5.27 -10.66 8.08
C LEU A 472 -4.60 -11.99 7.70
N ILE A 473 -4.98 -13.09 8.32
CA ILE A 473 -4.35 -14.38 8.06
C ILE A 473 -5.09 -15.15 6.97
N THR A 474 -4.39 -16.06 6.30
CA THR A 474 -4.98 -16.85 5.20
C THR A 474 -6.25 -17.61 5.58
N PRO A 475 -6.36 -18.25 6.77
CA PRO A 475 -7.60 -18.91 7.17
C PRO A 475 -8.82 -18.00 7.30
N SER A 476 -8.62 -16.70 7.52
CA SER A 476 -9.71 -15.71 7.60
C SER A 476 -10.44 -15.55 6.26
N LEU A 477 -9.76 -15.82 5.15
CA LEU A 477 -10.38 -15.80 3.82
C LEU A 477 -11.48 -16.86 3.69
N ASP A 478 -11.26 -18.05 4.23
CA ASP A 478 -12.24 -19.13 4.22
C ASP A 478 -13.42 -18.85 5.18
N GLU A 479 -13.15 -18.20 6.30
CA GLU A 479 -14.20 -17.73 7.24
C GLU A 479 -15.08 -16.65 6.60
N MET A 480 -14.54 -15.75 5.78
CA MET A 480 -15.34 -14.79 4.99
C MET A 480 -16.26 -15.49 3.98
N VAL A 481 -15.75 -16.54 3.33
CA VAL A 481 -16.58 -17.40 2.44
C VAL A 481 -17.68 -18.09 3.24
N HIS A 482 -17.38 -18.57 4.46
CA HIS A 482 -18.36 -19.20 5.35
C HIS A 482 -19.46 -18.21 5.74
N VAL A 483 -19.12 -16.98 6.13
CA VAL A 483 -20.13 -15.93 6.43
C VAL A 483 -21.04 -15.68 5.23
N ALA A 484 -20.47 -15.58 4.04
CA ALA A 484 -21.25 -15.40 2.80
C ALA A 484 -22.21 -16.56 2.54
N GLN A 485 -21.76 -17.80 2.72
CA GLN A 485 -22.60 -19.01 2.59
C GLN A 485 -23.74 -19.03 3.62
N GLU A 486 -23.48 -18.67 4.86
CA GLU A 486 -24.50 -18.63 5.92
C GLU A 486 -25.54 -17.52 5.67
N LEU A 487 -25.13 -16.37 5.12
CA LEU A 487 -26.05 -15.32 4.67
C LEU A 487 -26.94 -15.80 3.52
N GLU A 488 -26.38 -16.51 2.53
CA GLU A 488 -27.13 -17.08 1.41
C GLU A 488 -28.15 -18.12 1.90
N LYS A 489 -27.75 -19.05 2.79
CA LYS A 489 -28.63 -20.04 3.41
C LYS A 489 -29.75 -19.38 4.23
N ALA A 490 -29.42 -18.28 4.93
CA ALA A 490 -30.39 -17.52 5.72
C ALA A 490 -31.32 -16.65 4.86
N LYS A 491 -31.14 -16.63 3.52
CA LYS A 491 -31.87 -15.81 2.54
C LYS A 491 -31.80 -14.31 2.85
N LEU A 492 -30.64 -13.83 3.23
CA LEU A 492 -30.36 -12.43 3.53
C LEU A 492 -29.58 -11.79 2.36
N ASN A 493 -29.73 -10.49 2.19
CA ASN A 493 -29.14 -9.74 1.06
C ASN A 493 -28.29 -8.53 1.49
N PHE A 494 -27.72 -8.58 2.70
CA PHE A 494 -26.84 -7.51 3.17
C PHE A 494 -25.61 -7.38 2.25
N PRO A 495 -25.25 -6.17 1.79
CA PRO A 495 -23.97 -5.96 1.14
C PRO A 495 -22.82 -6.29 2.10
N LEU A 496 -21.78 -6.98 1.58
CA LEU A 496 -20.57 -7.32 2.31
C LEU A 496 -19.40 -6.46 1.83
N LEU A 497 -18.79 -5.70 2.73
CA LEU A 497 -17.47 -5.08 2.52
C LEU A 497 -16.41 -6.08 2.98
N ILE A 498 -15.45 -6.37 2.11
CA ILE A 498 -14.36 -7.32 2.36
C ILE A 498 -13.05 -6.54 2.44
N GLY A 499 -12.42 -6.56 3.60
CA GLY A 499 -11.18 -5.84 3.87
C GLY A 499 -10.14 -6.68 4.61
N GLY A 500 -8.91 -6.18 4.65
CA GLY A 500 -7.75 -6.81 5.28
C GLY A 500 -6.63 -7.12 4.30
N ALA A 501 -5.38 -7.12 4.77
CA ALA A 501 -4.18 -7.17 3.93
C ALA A 501 -4.05 -8.43 3.05
N THR A 502 -4.66 -9.55 3.44
CA THR A 502 -4.66 -10.80 2.64
C THR A 502 -5.81 -10.88 1.64
N THR A 503 -6.78 -9.96 1.72
CA THR A 503 -7.92 -9.95 0.81
C THR A 503 -7.55 -9.31 -0.54
N SER A 504 -8.31 -9.62 -1.58
CA SER A 504 -8.13 -9.01 -2.90
C SER A 504 -9.42 -9.02 -3.71
N LYS A 505 -9.53 -8.14 -4.70
CA LYS A 505 -10.65 -8.14 -5.65
C LYS A 505 -10.85 -9.52 -6.29
N VAL A 506 -9.76 -10.19 -6.67
CA VAL A 506 -9.81 -11.53 -7.28
C VAL A 506 -10.38 -12.55 -6.30
N HIS A 507 -9.89 -12.56 -5.05
CA HIS A 507 -10.41 -13.47 -4.03
C HIS A 507 -11.90 -13.21 -3.76
N THR A 508 -12.30 -11.95 -3.62
CA THR A 508 -13.69 -11.56 -3.40
C THR A 508 -14.58 -12.04 -4.56
N ALA A 509 -14.18 -11.80 -5.80
CA ALA A 509 -14.95 -12.20 -6.97
C ALA A 509 -15.02 -13.72 -7.16
N VAL A 510 -13.89 -14.43 -6.97
CA VAL A 510 -13.76 -15.86 -7.31
C VAL A 510 -14.23 -16.77 -6.18
N LYS A 511 -14.03 -16.37 -4.90
CA LYS A 511 -14.30 -17.26 -3.75
C LYS A 511 -15.50 -16.84 -2.92
N ILE A 512 -15.71 -15.54 -2.68
CA ILE A 512 -16.78 -15.08 -1.79
C ILE A 512 -18.07 -14.87 -2.59
N ASP A 513 -18.04 -14.08 -3.65
CA ASP A 513 -19.20 -13.71 -4.46
C ASP A 513 -19.86 -14.92 -5.19
N GLU A 514 -19.09 -15.96 -5.46
CA GLU A 514 -19.61 -17.20 -6.02
C GLU A 514 -20.63 -17.87 -5.09
N HIS A 515 -20.45 -17.71 -3.79
CA HIS A 515 -21.28 -18.31 -2.74
C HIS A 515 -22.37 -17.39 -2.18
N TYR A 516 -22.44 -16.12 -2.66
CA TYR A 516 -23.41 -15.14 -2.17
C TYR A 516 -24.08 -14.38 -3.33
N LYS A 517 -25.17 -14.96 -3.85
CA LYS A 517 -25.91 -14.42 -5.02
C LYS A 517 -27.02 -13.45 -4.65
N LEU A 518 -27.55 -13.55 -3.43
CA LEU A 518 -28.61 -12.69 -2.94
C LEU A 518 -28.13 -11.29 -2.58
N GLY A 519 -26.93 -11.16 -2.07
CA GLY A 519 -26.30 -9.88 -1.75
C GLY A 519 -25.19 -9.50 -2.73
N GLN A 520 -24.38 -8.52 -2.33
CA GLN A 520 -23.22 -8.04 -3.08
C GLN A 520 -21.98 -8.15 -2.19
N THR A 521 -20.85 -8.49 -2.78
CA THR A 521 -19.55 -8.54 -2.09
C THR A 521 -18.60 -7.55 -2.73
N VAL A 522 -18.09 -6.60 -1.96
CA VAL A 522 -17.22 -5.53 -2.46
C VAL A 522 -15.88 -5.56 -1.73
N HIS A 523 -14.79 -5.69 -2.47
CA HIS A 523 -13.46 -5.53 -1.90
C HIS A 523 -13.15 -4.05 -1.65
N VAL A 524 -12.81 -3.73 -0.40
CA VAL A 524 -12.40 -2.38 0.00
C VAL A 524 -10.89 -2.37 0.18
N LEU A 525 -10.20 -1.64 -0.69
CA LEU A 525 -8.74 -1.64 -0.76
C LEU A 525 -8.11 -0.91 0.44
N ASP A 526 -8.71 0.23 0.81
CA ASP A 526 -8.22 1.12 1.87
C ASP A 526 -9.39 1.82 2.56
N ALA A 527 -9.11 2.50 3.67
CA ALA A 527 -10.13 3.17 4.46
C ALA A 527 -10.79 4.33 3.71
N SER A 528 -10.05 5.03 2.86
CA SER A 528 -10.57 6.17 2.09
C SER A 528 -11.68 5.76 1.13
N ARG A 529 -11.54 4.58 0.52
CA ARG A 529 -12.53 4.03 -0.41
C ARG A 529 -13.77 3.45 0.26
N SER A 530 -13.70 3.15 1.56
CA SER A 530 -14.83 2.58 2.29
C SER A 530 -16.07 3.48 2.25
N VAL A 531 -15.89 4.78 2.33
CA VAL A 531 -16.98 5.79 2.29
C VAL A 531 -17.67 5.78 0.93
N THR A 532 -16.92 5.95 -0.15
CA THR A 532 -17.47 5.97 -1.51
C THR A 532 -18.19 4.67 -1.86
N VAL A 533 -17.69 3.52 -1.38
CA VAL A 533 -18.34 2.23 -1.57
C VAL A 533 -19.65 2.16 -0.78
N ALA A 534 -19.66 2.60 0.48
CA ALA A 534 -20.86 2.62 1.31
C ALA A 534 -21.94 3.55 0.71
N GLU A 535 -21.57 4.76 0.28
CA GLU A 535 -22.46 5.67 -0.43
C GLU A 535 -23.03 5.06 -1.71
N SER A 536 -22.19 4.39 -2.51
CA SER A 536 -22.65 3.75 -3.75
C SER A 536 -23.62 2.60 -3.49
N LEU A 537 -23.48 1.88 -2.37
CA LEU A 537 -24.35 0.78 -1.99
C LEU A 537 -25.69 1.23 -1.39
N LEU A 538 -25.75 2.41 -0.78
CA LEU A 538 -26.95 2.92 -0.10
C LEU A 538 -27.64 4.06 -0.85
N GLY A 539 -26.95 4.74 -1.75
CA GLY A 539 -27.42 5.92 -2.48
C GLY A 539 -28.23 5.60 -3.75
N GLU A 540 -28.58 6.66 -4.46
CA GLU A 540 -29.39 6.58 -5.71
C GLU A 540 -28.71 5.83 -6.85
N LYS A 541 -27.38 5.73 -6.87
CA LYS A 541 -26.59 5.03 -7.90
C LYS A 541 -26.43 3.52 -7.66
N LYS A 542 -27.08 2.97 -6.63
CA LYS A 542 -26.92 1.59 -6.17
C LYS A 542 -27.04 0.56 -7.31
N GLU A 543 -28.08 0.64 -8.12
CA GLU A 543 -28.33 -0.35 -9.19
C GLU A 543 -27.22 -0.32 -10.26
N ALA A 544 -26.78 0.87 -10.65
CA ALA A 544 -25.68 1.04 -11.60
C ALA A 544 -24.36 0.48 -11.05
N PHE A 545 -24.02 0.81 -9.81
CA PHE A 545 -22.84 0.30 -9.13
C PHE A 545 -22.84 -1.23 -9.02
N ILE A 546 -23.97 -1.84 -8.66
CA ILE A 546 -24.11 -3.31 -8.58
C ILE A 546 -23.94 -3.97 -9.95
N ALA A 547 -24.47 -3.37 -11.02
CA ALA A 547 -24.34 -3.91 -12.37
C ALA A 547 -22.87 -3.89 -12.84
N GLU A 548 -22.16 -2.80 -12.57
CA GLU A 548 -20.73 -2.66 -12.86
C GLU A 548 -19.90 -3.67 -12.06
N LEU A 549 -20.14 -3.75 -10.75
CA LEU A 549 -19.47 -4.69 -9.85
C LEU A 549 -19.60 -6.15 -10.34
N ARG A 550 -20.81 -6.58 -10.73
CA ARG A 550 -21.04 -7.92 -11.27
C ARG A 550 -20.27 -8.18 -12.54
N THR A 551 -20.24 -7.19 -13.44
CA THR A 551 -19.48 -7.27 -14.70
C THR A 551 -17.99 -7.43 -14.43
N ASP A 552 -17.46 -6.67 -13.47
CA ASP A 552 -16.05 -6.76 -13.04
C ASP A 552 -15.75 -8.13 -12.43
N HIS A 553 -16.61 -8.65 -11.56
CA HIS A 553 -16.44 -9.96 -10.95
C HIS A 553 -16.43 -11.08 -12.01
N ASP A 554 -17.31 -11.04 -12.98
CA ASP A 554 -17.34 -12.03 -14.07
C ASP A 554 -16.06 -11.96 -14.91
N ARG A 555 -15.57 -10.76 -15.22
CA ARG A 555 -14.30 -10.57 -15.91
C ARG A 555 -13.12 -11.16 -15.12
N LEU A 556 -13.06 -10.87 -13.82
CA LEU A 556 -12.01 -11.40 -12.94
C LEU A 556 -12.03 -12.93 -12.85
N ARG A 557 -13.22 -13.55 -12.78
CA ARG A 557 -13.37 -15.03 -12.82
C ARG A 557 -12.81 -15.61 -14.10
N ILE A 558 -13.19 -15.06 -15.27
CA ILE A 558 -12.72 -15.54 -16.57
C ILE A 558 -11.18 -15.40 -16.68
N GLN A 559 -10.62 -14.28 -16.23
CA GLN A 559 -9.18 -14.06 -16.23
C GLN A 559 -8.46 -15.04 -15.30
N HIS A 560 -8.99 -15.24 -14.09
CA HIS A 560 -8.42 -16.16 -13.11
C HIS A 560 -8.41 -17.60 -13.62
N GLU A 561 -9.51 -18.07 -14.25
CA GLU A 561 -9.55 -19.41 -14.86
C GLU A 561 -8.52 -19.59 -15.99
N LYS A 562 -8.35 -18.55 -16.84
CA LYS A 562 -7.33 -18.57 -17.89
C LYS A 562 -5.92 -18.65 -17.30
N HIS A 563 -5.66 -17.89 -16.24
CA HIS A 563 -4.37 -17.90 -15.54
C HIS A 563 -4.07 -19.25 -14.88
N LEU A 564 -5.06 -19.86 -14.22
CA LEU A 564 -4.91 -21.20 -13.64
C LEU A 564 -4.57 -22.25 -14.69
N LYS A 565 -5.28 -22.22 -15.84
CA LYS A 565 -5.01 -23.16 -16.95
C LYS A 565 -3.63 -22.96 -17.62
N ALA A 566 -3.07 -21.77 -17.54
CA ALA A 566 -1.75 -21.44 -18.10
C ALA A 566 -0.57 -21.90 -17.21
N LYS A 567 -0.78 -22.06 -15.90
CA LYS A 567 0.28 -22.50 -14.98
C LYS A 567 0.55 -24.00 -15.14
N LYS A 568 1.73 -24.31 -15.66
CA LYS A 568 2.19 -25.71 -15.79
C LYS A 568 2.91 -26.12 -14.50
N LEU A 569 2.26 -26.94 -13.69
CA LEU A 569 2.87 -27.62 -12.57
C LEU A 569 3.45 -28.97 -13.02
N ILE A 570 4.57 -29.36 -12.43
CA ILE A 570 5.17 -30.70 -12.58
C ILE A 570 4.68 -31.63 -11.46
N SER A 571 4.86 -32.95 -11.61
CA SER A 571 4.56 -33.88 -10.52
C SER A 571 5.45 -33.63 -9.31
N ILE A 572 5.03 -34.11 -8.13
CA ILE A 572 5.87 -33.98 -6.92
C ILE A 572 7.18 -34.78 -7.06
N ASP A 573 7.17 -35.90 -7.74
CA ASP A 573 8.35 -36.71 -7.96
C ASP A 573 9.36 -36.05 -8.91
N GLU A 574 8.86 -35.38 -9.98
CA GLU A 574 9.70 -34.56 -10.84
C GLU A 574 10.29 -33.38 -10.07
N ALA A 575 9.51 -32.74 -9.21
CA ALA A 575 9.99 -31.65 -8.38
C ALA A 575 11.06 -32.09 -7.36
N ARG A 576 10.90 -33.28 -6.77
CA ARG A 576 11.89 -33.89 -5.89
C ARG A 576 13.17 -34.27 -6.63
N THR A 577 13.07 -34.76 -7.87
CA THR A 577 14.23 -35.05 -8.72
C THR A 577 15.00 -33.77 -9.10
N ASN A 578 14.33 -32.61 -9.14
CA ASN A 578 14.94 -31.30 -9.40
C ASN A 578 15.11 -30.49 -8.11
N SER A 579 15.39 -31.15 -6.98
CA SER A 579 15.68 -30.50 -5.70
C SER A 579 17.01 -29.75 -5.71
N LEU A 580 17.15 -28.80 -4.78
CA LEU A 580 18.40 -28.09 -4.56
C LEU A 580 19.40 -29.05 -3.85
N GLU A 581 20.58 -29.26 -4.44
CA GLU A 581 21.67 -29.97 -3.80
C GLU A 581 22.67 -28.98 -3.22
N LEU A 582 22.85 -28.99 -1.91
CA LEU A 582 23.82 -28.18 -1.19
C LEU A 582 24.97 -29.02 -0.65
N ARG A 583 26.10 -28.37 -0.42
CA ARG A 583 27.26 -28.95 0.24
C ARG A 583 27.09 -28.88 1.75
N PHE A 584 27.14 -30.02 2.42
CA PHE A 584 27.06 -30.12 3.88
C PHE A 584 28.36 -30.69 4.43
N ASP A 585 29.12 -29.89 5.17
CA ASP A 585 30.37 -30.27 5.82
C ASP A 585 30.63 -29.38 7.06
N ASN A 586 31.82 -29.50 7.65
CA ASN A 586 32.17 -28.70 8.84
C ASN A 586 32.34 -27.18 8.59
N GLU A 587 32.38 -26.73 7.33
CA GLU A 587 32.45 -25.32 6.99
C GLU A 587 31.04 -24.74 6.92
N THR A 588 30.07 -25.49 6.37
CA THR A 588 28.69 -25.07 6.18
C THR A 588 27.78 -25.33 7.38
N ILE A 589 28.09 -26.38 8.17
CA ILE A 589 27.34 -26.73 9.38
C ILE A 589 28.03 -26.19 10.63
N GLN A 590 27.41 -25.24 11.30
CA GLN A 590 27.90 -24.68 12.56
C GLN A 590 27.09 -25.22 13.74
N LYS A 591 27.76 -25.88 14.67
CA LYS A 591 27.12 -26.39 15.89
C LYS A 591 26.80 -25.27 16.85
N PRO A 592 25.55 -25.13 17.32
CA PRO A 592 25.18 -24.16 18.35
C PRO A 592 25.99 -24.33 19.64
N LYS A 593 26.30 -23.23 20.32
CA LYS A 593 27.02 -23.26 21.62
C LYS A 593 26.20 -23.99 22.70
N LYS A 594 24.88 -23.84 22.67
CA LYS A 594 23.94 -24.46 23.63
C LYS A 594 22.75 -25.01 22.86
N LEU A 595 22.45 -26.28 23.09
CA LEU A 595 21.26 -26.97 22.58
C LEU A 595 20.10 -26.92 23.58
N GLY A 596 18.89 -27.11 23.06
CA GLY A 596 17.65 -27.09 23.83
C GLY A 596 17.02 -25.71 23.94
N ILE A 597 16.06 -25.59 24.85
CA ILE A 597 15.23 -24.38 24.98
C ILE A 597 15.94 -23.37 25.88
N THR A 598 15.81 -22.08 25.49
CA THR A 598 16.31 -20.92 26.26
C THR A 598 15.23 -19.86 26.30
N LEU A 599 14.87 -19.40 27.50
CA LEU A 599 13.98 -18.25 27.69
C LEU A 599 14.74 -16.96 27.52
N VAL A 600 14.10 -15.99 26.87
CA VAL A 600 14.63 -14.64 26.59
C VAL A 600 13.70 -13.63 27.26
N GLU A 601 13.95 -13.35 28.54
CA GLU A 601 12.99 -12.60 29.39
C GLU A 601 13.41 -11.17 29.73
N ASN A 602 14.65 -10.80 29.59
CA ASN A 602 15.16 -9.51 30.08
C ASN A 602 15.51 -8.53 28.95
N VAL A 603 14.82 -8.61 27.82
CA VAL A 603 15.02 -7.66 26.74
C VAL A 603 14.16 -6.42 26.99
N SER A 604 14.83 -5.28 27.15
CA SER A 604 14.13 -4.01 27.34
C SER A 604 13.57 -3.49 26.00
N ILE A 605 12.49 -2.73 26.06
CA ILE A 605 11.94 -2.06 24.87
C ILE A 605 13.00 -1.15 24.23
N ALA A 606 13.87 -0.54 25.04
CA ALA A 606 14.98 0.31 24.55
C ALA A 606 15.96 -0.46 23.64
N GLU A 607 16.20 -1.76 23.91
CA GLU A 607 17.06 -2.59 23.06
C GLU A 607 16.39 -2.98 21.74
N LEU A 608 15.06 -3.01 21.70
CA LEU A 608 14.29 -3.36 20.50
C LEU A 608 14.09 -2.18 19.54
N ILE A 609 13.98 -0.96 20.04
CA ILE A 609 13.71 0.24 19.22
C ILE A 609 14.69 0.39 18.05
N PRO A 610 16.01 0.15 18.18
CA PRO A 610 16.95 0.24 17.06
C PRO A 610 16.68 -0.76 15.91
N PHE A 611 15.93 -1.83 16.17
CA PHE A 611 15.57 -2.86 15.19
C PHE A 611 14.20 -2.65 14.53
N ILE A 612 13.49 -1.57 14.88
CA ILE A 612 12.18 -1.29 14.27
C ILE A 612 12.35 -1.00 12.78
N ASP A 613 11.63 -1.75 11.94
CA ASP A 613 11.29 -1.30 10.59
C ASP A 613 10.09 -0.36 10.67
N TRP A 614 10.37 0.92 10.40
CA TRP A 614 9.36 1.98 10.44
C TRP A 614 8.49 2.04 9.17
N THR A 615 8.91 1.42 8.08
CA THR A 615 8.14 1.47 6.83
C THR A 615 6.73 0.88 6.96
N PRO A 616 6.53 -0.33 7.52
CA PRO A 616 5.18 -0.86 7.74
C PRO A 616 4.35 -0.06 8.75
N PHE A 617 5.00 0.63 9.70
CA PHE A 617 4.30 1.54 10.61
C PHE A 617 3.60 2.67 9.86
N PHE A 618 4.28 3.32 8.93
CA PHE A 618 3.68 4.36 8.11
C PHE A 618 2.61 3.82 7.17
N GLN A 619 2.81 2.63 6.63
CA GLN A 619 1.83 1.96 5.76
C GLN A 619 0.51 1.65 6.50
N THR A 620 0.56 1.29 7.77
CA THR A 620 -0.63 1.10 8.63
C THR A 620 -1.50 2.37 8.67
N TRP A 621 -0.89 3.54 8.56
CA TRP A 621 -1.54 4.84 8.53
C TRP A 621 -1.80 5.38 7.11
N GLU A 622 -1.73 4.51 6.10
CA GLU A 622 -1.89 4.86 4.67
C GLU A 622 -0.91 5.96 4.20
N LEU A 623 0.22 6.13 4.89
CA LEU A 623 1.31 6.99 4.46
C LEU A 623 2.31 6.15 3.66
N HIS A 624 2.36 6.39 2.36
CA HIS A 624 3.21 5.63 1.44
C HIS A 624 4.60 6.25 1.34
N GLY A 625 5.62 5.42 1.52
CA GLY A 625 7.03 5.80 1.45
C GLY A 625 7.88 4.94 2.38
N ARG A 626 9.19 4.85 2.12
CA ARG A 626 10.14 4.11 2.97
C ARG A 626 10.78 5.01 4.01
N TYR A 627 10.88 4.52 5.23
CA TYR A 627 11.70 5.17 6.27
C TYR A 627 13.21 4.98 5.97
N PRO A 628 14.08 5.99 6.17
CA PRO A 628 13.77 7.33 6.71
C PRO A 628 13.31 8.36 5.67
N ASN A 629 13.28 8.01 4.39
CA ASN A 629 13.00 8.95 3.30
C ASN A 629 11.58 9.54 3.38
N ILE A 630 10.62 8.77 3.86
CA ILE A 630 9.24 9.23 4.08
C ILE A 630 9.16 10.49 4.95
N LEU A 631 10.07 10.66 5.93
CA LEU A 631 10.11 11.86 6.78
C LEU A 631 10.51 13.13 6.02
N ARG A 632 11.08 12.98 4.83
CA ARG A 632 11.48 14.06 3.93
C ARG A 632 10.60 14.10 2.68
N ASP A 633 9.62 13.22 2.63
CA ASP A 633 8.64 13.19 1.54
C ASP A 633 7.83 14.49 1.56
N GLU A 634 7.61 15.08 0.40
CA GLU A 634 7.05 16.42 0.30
C GLU A 634 5.53 16.43 0.36
N VAL A 635 4.89 15.28 0.13
CA VAL A 635 3.43 15.12 0.24
C VAL A 635 3.06 14.65 1.64
N VAL A 636 3.62 13.52 2.06
CA VAL A 636 3.29 12.89 3.34
C VAL A 636 4.27 13.22 4.45
N GLY A 637 5.46 13.78 4.14
CA GLY A 637 6.56 13.92 5.07
C GLY A 637 6.24 14.76 6.31
N LYS A 638 5.48 15.85 6.18
CA LYS A 638 5.05 16.65 7.35
C LYS A 638 4.18 15.82 8.31
N GLU A 639 3.24 15.06 7.77
CA GLU A 639 2.40 14.19 8.59
C GLU A 639 3.18 12.97 9.07
N ALA A 640 4.07 12.42 8.24
CA ALA A 640 4.96 11.35 8.66
C ALA A 640 5.89 11.77 9.81
N VAL A 641 6.47 12.98 9.77
CA VAL A 641 7.27 13.54 10.86
C VAL A 641 6.46 13.72 12.13
N LYS A 642 5.21 14.20 12.02
CA LYS A 642 4.32 14.39 13.16
C LYS A 642 3.91 13.04 13.75
N LEU A 643 3.47 12.11 12.91
CA LEU A 643 3.13 10.75 13.32
C LEU A 643 4.34 10.03 13.95
N PHE A 644 5.53 10.20 13.38
CA PHE A 644 6.77 9.65 13.94
C PHE A 644 7.10 10.28 15.29
N GLY A 645 6.88 11.58 15.46
CA GLY A 645 7.03 12.27 16.74
C GLY A 645 6.06 11.73 17.80
N ASP A 646 4.77 11.60 17.45
CA ASP A 646 3.76 11.00 18.32
C ASP A 646 4.14 9.55 18.72
N ALA A 647 4.70 8.78 17.77
CA ALA A 647 5.18 7.42 18.01
C ALA A 647 6.37 7.39 18.97
N GLN A 648 7.35 8.32 18.81
CA GLN A 648 8.49 8.43 19.73
C GLN A 648 8.05 8.82 21.14
N GLU A 649 7.14 9.78 21.27
CA GLU A 649 6.56 10.17 22.57
C GLU A 649 5.82 9.00 23.24
N MET A 650 5.10 8.20 22.47
CA MET A 650 4.43 7.01 22.99
C MET A 650 5.43 5.93 23.40
N LEU A 651 6.49 5.69 22.60
CA LEU A 651 7.56 4.76 22.96
C LEU A 651 8.27 5.19 24.26
N ASP A 652 8.49 6.49 24.45
CA ASP A 652 9.04 7.03 25.68
C ASP A 652 8.15 6.74 26.91
N LYS A 653 6.81 6.87 26.77
CA LYS A 653 5.85 6.53 27.84
C LYS A 653 5.86 5.04 28.09
N ILE A 654 5.81 4.21 27.04
CA ILE A 654 5.88 2.75 27.14
C ILE A 654 7.09 2.31 27.95
N GLN A 655 8.26 2.90 27.70
CA GLN A 655 9.50 2.58 28.42
C GLN A 655 9.46 3.06 29.87
N LYS A 656 9.09 4.32 30.11
CA LYS A 656 9.10 4.93 31.45
C LYS A 656 8.07 4.30 32.38
N GLU A 657 6.88 4.03 31.86
CA GLU A 657 5.75 3.53 32.65
C GLU A 657 5.56 2.01 32.55
N LYS A 658 6.40 1.32 31.77
CA LYS A 658 6.40 -0.13 31.59
C LYS A 658 5.03 -0.67 31.16
N TRP A 659 4.48 -0.10 30.09
CA TRP A 659 3.14 -0.45 29.60
C TRP A 659 3.05 -1.86 29.04
N MET A 660 4.17 -2.40 28.54
CA MET A 660 4.23 -3.72 27.93
C MET A 660 5.48 -4.49 28.32
N ASN A 661 5.41 -5.80 28.19
CA ASN A 661 6.53 -6.71 28.43
C ASN A 661 6.88 -7.48 27.15
N ALA A 662 8.16 -7.46 26.80
CA ALA A 662 8.72 -8.27 25.73
C ALA A 662 9.18 -9.61 26.32
N LYS A 663 8.69 -10.72 25.78
CA LYS A 663 9.08 -12.09 26.14
C LYS A 663 9.40 -12.91 24.91
N GLY A 664 10.41 -13.74 24.98
CA GLY A 664 10.80 -14.60 23.89
C GLY A 664 11.24 -15.99 24.38
N ILE A 665 11.18 -16.93 23.46
CA ILE A 665 11.69 -18.29 23.64
C ILE A 665 12.40 -18.74 22.38
N LEU A 666 13.51 -19.41 22.56
CA LEU A 666 14.36 -19.94 21.50
C LEU A 666 14.67 -21.41 21.81
N GLY A 667 14.58 -22.28 20.81
CA GLY A 667 15.08 -23.65 20.86
C GLY A 667 16.07 -23.93 19.75
N LEU A 668 17.21 -24.52 20.07
CA LEU A 668 18.20 -24.98 19.10
C LEU A 668 18.38 -26.48 19.23
N PHE A 669 18.15 -27.22 18.14
CA PHE A 669 18.04 -28.66 18.16
C PHE A 669 18.90 -29.32 17.07
N PRO A 670 19.43 -30.54 17.29
CA PRO A 670 19.95 -31.34 16.21
C PRO A 670 18.83 -31.74 15.24
N ALA A 671 19.13 -31.71 13.94
CA ALA A 671 18.15 -32.02 12.91
C ALA A 671 18.80 -32.68 11.68
N ASN A 672 17.99 -33.39 10.92
CA ASN A 672 18.34 -33.82 9.57
C ASN A 672 17.12 -33.84 8.67
N SER A 673 17.33 -33.63 7.36
CA SER A 673 16.24 -33.78 6.40
C SER A 673 16.05 -35.24 5.98
N LEU A 674 14.80 -35.61 5.73
CA LEU A 674 14.37 -36.89 5.20
C LEU A 674 13.36 -36.63 4.06
N GLY A 675 13.85 -36.53 2.83
CA GLY A 675 13.06 -36.05 1.71
C GLY A 675 12.64 -34.60 1.91
N ASP A 676 11.35 -34.32 1.89
CA ASP A 676 10.80 -32.96 2.12
C ASP A 676 10.50 -32.67 3.60
N ASP A 677 10.87 -33.57 4.52
CA ASP A 677 10.64 -33.43 5.96
C ASP A 677 11.95 -33.14 6.71
N ILE A 678 11.85 -32.52 7.88
CA ILE A 678 12.98 -32.27 8.78
C ILE A 678 12.68 -32.91 10.12
N GLU A 679 13.45 -33.93 10.48
CA GLU A 679 13.39 -34.57 11.80
C GLU A 679 14.22 -33.77 12.81
N ILE A 680 13.62 -33.39 13.91
CA ILE A 680 14.20 -32.63 15.01
C ILE A 680 14.40 -33.56 16.21
N TYR A 681 15.61 -33.62 16.75
CA TYR A 681 15.99 -34.58 17.76
C TYR A 681 16.27 -33.98 19.12
N SER A 682 16.14 -34.82 20.16
CA SER A 682 16.49 -34.46 21.54
C SER A 682 17.98 -34.24 21.76
N ASP A 683 18.82 -34.94 21.00
CA ASP A 683 20.27 -34.94 21.15
C ASP A 683 20.98 -35.29 19.83
N VAL A 684 22.28 -35.05 19.78
CA VAL A 684 23.14 -35.33 18.63
C VAL A 684 23.30 -36.84 18.29
N LYS A 685 22.88 -37.75 19.19
CA LYS A 685 22.85 -39.19 18.93
C LYS A 685 21.59 -39.65 18.22
N ARG A 686 20.63 -38.69 17.98
CA ARG A 686 19.31 -38.96 17.41
C ARG A 686 18.51 -39.98 18.21
N SER A 687 18.63 -39.91 19.57
CA SER A 687 18.02 -40.88 20.48
C SER A 687 16.49 -40.86 20.45
N LYS A 688 15.92 -39.68 20.24
CA LYS A 688 14.46 -39.46 20.17
C LYS A 688 14.16 -38.33 19.20
N THR A 689 13.22 -38.54 18.27
CA THR A 689 12.62 -37.46 17.50
C THR A 689 11.60 -36.71 18.36
N LEU A 690 11.78 -35.41 18.53
CA LEU A 690 10.89 -34.52 19.28
C LEU A 690 9.73 -34.05 18.41
N TYR A 691 10.07 -33.68 17.16
CA TYR A 691 9.09 -33.17 16.19
C TYR A 691 9.60 -33.46 14.77
N THR A 692 8.71 -33.56 13.81
CA THR A 692 9.06 -33.63 12.39
C THR A 692 8.35 -32.50 11.66
N GLN A 693 9.10 -31.49 11.25
CA GLN A 693 8.58 -30.41 10.43
C GLN A 693 8.28 -30.95 9.02
N ARG A 694 7.05 -30.76 8.55
CA ARG A 694 6.61 -31.20 7.23
C ARG A 694 6.68 -30.03 6.26
N THR A 695 7.61 -30.08 5.29
CA THR A 695 7.76 -28.99 4.34
C THR A 695 7.12 -29.29 2.98
N LEU A 696 6.86 -28.24 2.22
CA LEU A 696 6.32 -28.27 0.87
C LEU A 696 7.42 -27.89 -0.13
N ARG A 697 7.34 -28.45 -1.33
CA ARG A 697 8.29 -28.19 -2.42
C ARG A 697 7.63 -27.41 -3.55
N GLN A 698 8.35 -26.47 -4.14
CA GLN A 698 7.91 -25.75 -5.34
C GLN A 698 7.57 -26.75 -6.47
N GLN A 699 6.44 -26.58 -7.14
CA GLN A 699 6.01 -27.44 -8.27
C GLN A 699 5.90 -26.69 -9.60
N ALA A 700 6.20 -25.40 -9.64
CA ALA A 700 6.23 -24.68 -10.91
C ALA A 700 7.31 -25.29 -11.82
N LYS A 701 6.99 -25.51 -13.11
CA LYS A 701 7.97 -25.93 -14.10
C LYS A 701 9.02 -24.86 -14.27
N LYS A 702 10.28 -25.20 -14.05
CA LYS A 702 11.44 -24.29 -14.11
C LYS A 702 12.38 -24.64 -15.25
N ALA A 703 13.30 -23.72 -15.56
CA ALA A 703 14.41 -24.00 -16.45
C ALA A 703 15.35 -25.06 -15.82
N LYS A 704 16.07 -25.83 -16.64
CA LYS A 704 16.93 -26.93 -16.19
C LYS A 704 18.01 -26.54 -15.16
N SER A 705 18.36 -25.26 -15.10
CA SER A 705 19.36 -24.73 -14.15
C SER A 705 18.76 -24.21 -12.84
N GLN A 706 17.45 -24.23 -12.67
CA GLN A 706 16.78 -23.71 -11.49
C GLN A 706 16.10 -24.85 -10.71
N PRO A 707 16.51 -25.12 -9.45
CA PRO A 707 15.90 -26.17 -8.64
C PRO A 707 14.50 -25.80 -8.13
N ASN A 708 13.71 -26.82 -7.82
CA ASN A 708 12.45 -26.70 -7.11
C ASN A 708 12.71 -26.77 -5.60
N LEU A 709 12.70 -25.63 -4.92
CA LEU A 709 13.12 -25.47 -3.53
C LEU A 709 12.09 -26.02 -2.53
N ALA A 710 12.58 -26.60 -1.45
CA ALA A 710 11.86 -26.86 -0.20
C ALA A 710 12.73 -26.40 0.98
N LEU A 711 12.14 -26.07 2.12
CA LEU A 711 12.92 -25.70 3.31
C LEU A 711 13.82 -26.84 3.79
N ALA A 712 13.40 -28.10 3.58
CA ALA A 712 14.19 -29.27 3.90
C ALA A 712 15.55 -29.34 3.15
N ASP A 713 15.67 -28.67 2.00
CA ASP A 713 16.91 -28.62 1.23
C ASP A 713 18.05 -27.87 1.96
N PHE A 714 17.70 -27.02 2.95
CA PHE A 714 18.67 -26.24 3.73
C PHE A 714 19.17 -26.96 5.00
N ILE A 715 18.78 -28.20 5.20
CA ILE A 715 19.22 -29.05 6.33
C ILE A 715 19.89 -30.31 5.76
N ALA A 716 21.02 -30.72 6.33
CA ALA A 716 21.77 -31.88 5.86
C ALA A 716 20.91 -33.14 5.83
N PRO A 717 20.90 -33.87 4.69
CA PRO A 717 20.18 -35.15 4.58
C PRO A 717 20.67 -36.19 5.59
N LYS A 718 19.74 -36.92 6.19
CA LYS A 718 20.05 -38.00 7.16
C LYS A 718 20.98 -39.09 6.56
N SER A 719 20.89 -39.32 5.27
CA SER A 719 21.72 -40.24 4.51
C SER A 719 23.20 -39.86 4.46
N HIS A 720 23.53 -38.56 4.63
CA HIS A 720 24.94 -38.11 4.66
C HIS A 720 25.68 -38.50 5.96
N GLY A 721 24.95 -38.92 6.98
CA GLY A 721 25.55 -39.32 8.26
C GLY A 721 25.97 -38.15 9.15
N ILE A 722 25.92 -36.93 8.68
CA ILE A 722 26.31 -35.70 9.38
C ILE A 722 25.09 -35.18 10.17
N ILE A 723 25.30 -34.67 11.38
CA ILE A 723 24.28 -33.98 12.17
C ILE A 723 24.29 -32.50 11.82
N ASP A 724 23.14 -31.98 11.44
CA ASP A 724 22.87 -30.55 11.28
C ASP A 724 22.01 -30.05 12.42
N PHE A 725 21.68 -28.78 12.40
CA PHE A 725 20.92 -28.10 13.45
C PHE A 725 19.85 -27.20 12.87
N ILE A 726 18.75 -27.07 13.62
CA ILE A 726 17.64 -26.15 13.31
C ILE A 726 17.29 -25.35 14.56
N GLY A 727 16.84 -24.12 14.39
CA GLY A 727 16.30 -23.30 15.44
C GLY A 727 14.80 -23.11 15.30
N ALA A 728 14.13 -22.87 16.44
CA ALA A 728 12.74 -22.46 16.51
C ALA A 728 12.60 -21.32 17.51
N PHE A 729 11.71 -20.36 17.26
CA PHE A 729 11.49 -19.24 18.17
C PHE A 729 10.04 -18.79 18.22
N ALA A 730 9.68 -18.15 19.32
CA ALA A 730 8.50 -17.33 19.44
C ALA A 730 8.80 -16.11 20.31
N VAL A 731 8.30 -14.94 19.93
CA VAL A 731 8.47 -13.68 20.64
C VAL A 731 7.16 -12.92 20.69
N THR A 732 6.99 -12.09 21.71
CA THR A 732 5.85 -11.18 21.83
C THR A 732 6.27 -9.90 22.52
N SER A 733 5.64 -8.79 22.18
CA SER A 733 5.75 -7.51 22.87
C SER A 733 4.39 -6.94 23.28
N GLY A 734 3.30 -7.68 23.04
CA GLY A 734 1.93 -7.23 23.28
C GLY A 734 1.37 -7.48 24.67
N ILE A 735 2.16 -8.04 25.62
CA ILE A 735 1.63 -8.39 26.95
C ILE A 735 1.51 -7.13 27.81
N GLY A 736 0.28 -6.82 28.26
CA GLY A 736 -0.03 -5.73 29.19
C GLY A 736 -0.59 -4.46 28.56
N ILE A 737 -0.71 -4.40 27.22
CA ILE A 737 -1.24 -3.22 26.53
C ILE A 737 -2.76 -3.07 26.65
N GLU A 738 -3.49 -4.14 26.97
CA GLU A 738 -4.96 -4.17 26.99
C GLU A 738 -5.55 -3.11 27.93
N LYS A 739 -4.89 -2.90 29.06
CA LYS A 739 -5.29 -1.91 30.05
C LYS A 739 -5.27 -0.48 29.48
N TYR A 740 -4.24 -0.17 28.73
CA TYR A 740 -4.05 1.18 28.17
C TYR A 740 -4.92 1.38 26.93
N ILE A 741 -5.13 0.32 26.15
CA ILE A 741 -6.11 0.31 25.05
C ILE A 741 -7.50 0.62 25.59
N ALA A 742 -7.96 -0.09 26.64
CA ALA A 742 -9.26 0.13 27.28
C ALA A 742 -9.39 1.57 27.84
N GLN A 743 -8.30 2.14 28.36
CA GLN A 743 -8.29 3.52 28.82
C GLN A 743 -8.47 4.52 27.65
N PHE A 744 -7.72 4.34 26.55
CA PHE A 744 -7.87 5.19 25.36
C PHE A 744 -9.28 5.06 24.75
N GLU A 745 -9.85 3.86 24.72
CA GLU A 745 -11.19 3.64 24.22
C GLU A 745 -12.26 4.31 25.12
N ALA A 746 -12.08 4.28 26.44
CA ALA A 746 -12.96 5.00 27.38
C ALA A 746 -12.88 6.52 27.22
N ASP A 747 -11.71 7.04 26.84
CA ASP A 747 -11.47 8.47 26.56
C ASP A 747 -11.84 8.86 25.11
N HIS A 748 -12.44 7.98 24.33
CA HIS A 748 -12.74 8.13 22.90
C HIS A 748 -11.49 8.49 22.06
N ASP A 749 -10.33 7.97 22.47
CA ASP A 749 -9.04 8.24 21.84
C ASP A 749 -8.59 7.09 20.93
N ASP A 750 -9.32 6.88 19.83
CA ASP A 750 -8.99 5.86 18.82
C ASP A 750 -7.57 6.06 18.26
N TYR A 751 -7.12 7.32 18.16
CA TYR A 751 -5.79 7.62 17.63
C TYR A 751 -4.69 6.97 18.45
N ASN A 752 -4.68 7.19 19.78
CA ASN A 752 -3.66 6.60 20.65
C ASN A 752 -3.87 5.09 20.84
N SER A 753 -5.10 4.60 20.78
CA SER A 753 -5.38 3.15 20.77
C SER A 753 -4.75 2.46 19.56
N ILE A 754 -4.99 2.99 18.35
CA ILE A 754 -4.42 2.47 17.10
C ILE A 754 -2.88 2.62 17.10
N LEU A 755 -2.36 3.77 17.56
CA LEU A 755 -0.93 4.04 17.64
C LEU A 755 -0.21 3.04 18.53
N LEU A 756 -0.77 2.73 19.73
CA LEU A 756 -0.21 1.75 20.65
C LEU A 756 -0.20 0.34 20.06
N LYS A 757 -1.30 -0.09 19.41
CA LYS A 757 -1.38 -1.39 18.74
C LYS A 757 -0.35 -1.50 17.61
N ALA A 758 -0.24 -0.47 16.77
CA ALA A 758 0.74 -0.45 15.68
C ALA A 758 2.18 -0.49 16.18
N LEU A 759 2.50 0.21 17.28
CA LEU A 759 3.84 0.15 17.90
C LEU A 759 4.12 -1.21 18.53
N ALA A 760 3.14 -1.84 19.17
CA ALA A 760 3.31 -3.18 19.72
C ALA A 760 3.64 -4.20 18.63
N ASP A 761 2.97 -4.14 17.47
CA ASP A 761 3.28 -4.98 16.31
C ASP A 761 4.70 -4.74 15.78
N ARG A 762 5.11 -3.49 15.66
CA ARG A 762 6.49 -3.16 15.21
C ARG A 762 7.54 -3.63 16.20
N LEU A 763 7.27 -3.54 17.50
CA LEU A 763 8.19 -4.03 18.54
C LEU A 763 8.28 -5.57 18.55
N ALA A 764 7.21 -6.29 18.24
CA ALA A 764 7.26 -7.75 18.10
C ALA A 764 8.13 -8.17 16.90
N GLU A 765 7.99 -7.51 15.77
CA GLU A 765 8.87 -7.73 14.60
C GLU A 765 10.32 -7.33 14.90
N ALA A 766 10.53 -6.19 15.55
CA ALA A 766 11.85 -5.76 16.00
C ALA A 766 12.50 -6.77 16.95
N PHE A 767 11.69 -7.39 17.81
CA PHE A 767 12.19 -8.46 18.69
C PHE A 767 12.57 -9.73 17.92
N ALA A 768 11.80 -10.11 16.91
CA ALA A 768 12.18 -11.22 16.04
C ALA A 768 13.51 -10.94 15.29
N GLU A 769 13.74 -9.70 14.83
CA GLU A 769 15.00 -9.28 14.20
C GLU A 769 16.16 -9.26 15.20
N TYR A 770 15.96 -8.63 16.36
CA TYR A 770 16.93 -8.61 17.46
C TYR A 770 17.34 -10.03 17.87
N LEU A 771 16.37 -10.93 18.08
CA LEU A 771 16.66 -12.29 18.48
C LEU A 771 17.41 -13.05 17.37
N HIS A 772 17.05 -12.87 16.09
CA HIS A 772 17.78 -13.45 14.98
C HIS A 772 19.22 -12.92 14.90
N HIS A 773 19.41 -11.62 15.10
CA HIS A 773 20.75 -11.01 15.18
C HIS A 773 21.59 -11.64 16.32
N GLU A 774 21.01 -11.80 17.51
CA GLU A 774 21.67 -12.48 18.63
C GLU A 774 21.96 -13.96 18.36
N VAL A 775 21.06 -14.67 17.70
CA VAL A 775 21.27 -16.06 17.29
C VAL A 775 22.44 -16.16 16.33
N ARG A 776 22.52 -15.33 15.31
CA ARG A 776 23.59 -15.35 14.31
C ARG A 776 24.96 -15.07 14.93
N ARG A 777 25.04 -14.10 15.82
CA ARG A 777 26.32 -13.60 16.35
C ARG A 777 26.76 -14.29 17.65
N ASN A 778 25.84 -14.52 18.56
CA ASN A 778 26.17 -14.82 19.95
C ASN A 778 25.69 -16.21 20.40
N ILE A 779 24.45 -16.60 20.12
CA ILE A 779 23.81 -17.80 20.68
C ILE A 779 24.18 -19.04 19.84
N TRP A 780 23.86 -19.03 18.57
CA TRP A 780 24.32 -20.07 17.63
C TRP A 780 25.71 -19.75 17.11
N ALA A 781 25.90 -18.47 16.75
CA ALA A 781 27.17 -17.88 16.40
C ALA A 781 27.78 -18.39 15.07
N TYR A 782 26.92 -18.62 14.06
CA TYR A 782 27.36 -18.98 12.72
C TYR A 782 27.82 -17.77 11.87
N ALA A 783 27.52 -16.53 12.30
CA ALA A 783 27.94 -15.28 11.66
C ALA A 783 28.50 -14.28 12.68
N LYS A 784 29.55 -14.65 13.43
CA LYS A 784 30.10 -13.91 14.57
C LYS A 784 30.59 -12.50 14.21
N ASP A 785 31.13 -12.34 13.00
CA ASP A 785 31.79 -11.12 12.54
C ASP A 785 30.81 -10.18 11.79
N GLU A 786 29.54 -10.53 11.73
CA GLU A 786 28.49 -9.74 11.07
C GLU A 786 28.36 -8.36 11.71
N LYS A 787 28.38 -7.30 10.89
CA LYS A 787 28.25 -5.89 11.31
C LYS A 787 27.33 -5.18 10.33
N PHE A 788 26.04 -5.47 10.38
CA PHE A 788 25.05 -4.81 9.54
C PHE A 788 24.34 -3.68 10.29
N SER A 789 24.05 -2.62 9.57
CA SER A 789 23.11 -1.59 10.00
C SER A 789 21.68 -2.15 10.01
N ASN A 790 20.74 -1.46 10.68
CA ASN A 790 19.34 -1.87 10.65
C ASN A 790 18.77 -1.91 9.23
N GLU A 791 19.15 -0.97 8.37
CA GLU A 791 18.74 -0.96 6.96
C GLU A 791 19.24 -2.21 6.20
N GLU A 792 20.45 -2.67 6.47
CA GLU A 792 20.99 -3.90 5.89
C GLU A 792 20.31 -5.16 6.43
N LEU A 793 19.91 -5.15 7.71
CA LEU A 793 19.11 -6.22 8.30
C LEU A 793 17.72 -6.31 7.67
N ILE A 794 17.05 -5.17 7.47
CA ILE A 794 15.76 -5.10 6.77
C ILE A 794 15.87 -5.59 5.32
N ARG A 795 17.01 -5.38 4.67
CA ARG A 795 17.31 -5.89 3.31
C ARG A 795 17.78 -7.36 3.30
N GLU A 796 17.71 -8.04 4.42
CA GLU A 796 18.07 -9.47 4.56
C GLU A 796 19.48 -9.82 4.07
N LYS A 797 20.46 -8.90 4.22
CA LYS A 797 21.86 -9.15 3.80
C LYS A 797 22.61 -10.16 4.66
N TYR A 798 22.00 -10.64 5.71
CA TYR A 798 22.57 -11.59 6.65
C TYR A 798 22.58 -13.02 6.10
N SER A 799 23.45 -13.87 6.64
CA SER A 799 23.51 -15.31 6.36
C SER A 799 22.44 -16.05 7.16
N GLY A 800 21.86 -17.10 6.55
CA GLY A 800 20.75 -17.83 7.15
C GLY A 800 19.38 -17.17 6.90
N ILE A 801 18.30 -17.85 7.26
CA ILE A 801 16.93 -17.35 7.13
C ILE A 801 16.08 -17.69 8.35
N ARG A 802 14.98 -16.94 8.55
CA ARG A 802 13.98 -17.17 9.62
C ARG A 802 12.55 -17.30 9.07
N PRO A 803 12.25 -18.30 8.24
CA PRO A 803 10.90 -18.48 7.69
C PRO A 803 9.87 -18.73 8.78
N ALA A 804 8.71 -18.12 8.64
CA ALA A 804 7.58 -18.24 9.56
C ALA A 804 6.43 -19.05 8.94
N PRO A 805 5.71 -19.89 9.69
CA PRO A 805 4.51 -20.57 9.20
C PRO A 805 3.40 -19.56 8.87
N GLY A 806 2.85 -19.65 7.64
CA GLY A 806 1.90 -18.71 7.05
C GLY A 806 2.51 -17.77 6.03
N TYR A 807 3.85 -17.75 5.87
CA TYR A 807 4.57 -16.91 4.92
C TYR A 807 4.98 -17.70 3.65
N PRO A 808 5.40 -17.02 2.58
CA PRO A 808 5.60 -17.64 1.26
C PRO A 808 6.49 -18.88 1.21
N ALA A 809 7.53 -18.96 2.06
CA ALA A 809 8.43 -20.13 2.11
C ALA A 809 7.87 -21.30 2.97
N CYS A 810 6.96 -21.01 3.90
CA CYS A 810 6.32 -21.93 4.82
C CYS A 810 4.82 -21.63 4.94
N PRO A 811 4.00 -21.77 3.88
CA PRO A 811 2.62 -21.30 3.87
C PRO A 811 1.67 -22.11 4.75
N ASP A 812 2.10 -23.24 5.29
CA ASP A 812 1.31 -24.10 6.16
C ASP A 812 1.24 -23.55 7.59
N HIS A 813 0.09 -22.93 7.92
CA HIS A 813 -0.15 -22.43 9.27
C HIS A 813 -0.15 -23.53 10.36
N THR A 814 -0.45 -24.78 10.00
CA THR A 814 -0.56 -25.88 10.97
C THR A 814 0.80 -26.26 11.57
N GLU A 815 1.92 -25.86 10.94
CA GLU A 815 3.27 -26.03 11.49
C GLU A 815 3.50 -25.20 12.77
N LYS A 816 2.66 -24.17 13.05
CA LYS A 816 2.69 -23.45 14.32
C LYS A 816 2.38 -24.36 15.51
N ILE A 817 1.47 -25.33 15.35
CA ILE A 817 1.07 -26.23 16.44
C ILE A 817 2.31 -26.98 16.96
N GLY A 818 3.05 -27.63 16.07
CA GLY A 818 4.25 -28.36 16.47
C GLY A 818 5.38 -27.48 16.99
N LEU A 819 5.53 -26.26 16.45
CA LEU A 819 6.48 -25.27 16.95
C LEU A 819 6.14 -24.85 18.37
N PHE A 820 4.85 -24.59 18.65
CA PHE A 820 4.36 -24.20 19.98
C PHE A 820 4.51 -25.33 21.02
N GLU A 821 4.24 -26.56 20.62
CA GLU A 821 4.45 -27.74 21.46
C GLU A 821 5.95 -27.97 21.72
N LEU A 822 6.80 -27.91 20.67
CA LEU A 822 8.25 -28.12 20.77
C LEU A 822 8.90 -27.14 21.74
N LEU A 823 8.45 -25.89 21.79
CA LEU A 823 8.98 -24.85 22.67
C LEU A 823 8.17 -24.68 23.96
N ASN A 824 7.02 -25.32 24.08
CA ASN A 824 6.04 -25.07 25.16
C ASN A 824 5.73 -23.56 25.30
N VAL A 825 5.39 -22.91 24.19
CA VAL A 825 5.29 -21.45 24.04
C VAL A 825 4.27 -20.86 25.01
N SER A 826 3.08 -21.49 25.12
CA SER A 826 1.97 -20.96 25.93
C SER A 826 2.31 -20.89 27.42
N GLU A 827 2.97 -21.90 27.97
CA GLU A 827 3.36 -21.92 29.39
C GLU A 827 4.56 -20.99 29.63
N ASN A 828 5.51 -20.93 28.69
CA ASN A 828 6.75 -20.20 28.90
C ASN A 828 6.62 -18.70 28.72
N ILE A 829 5.90 -18.23 27.70
CA ILE A 829 5.82 -16.80 27.37
C ILE A 829 4.39 -16.26 27.27
N GLY A 830 3.37 -17.09 27.48
CA GLY A 830 1.97 -16.66 27.57
C GLY A 830 1.32 -16.36 26.20
N VAL A 831 1.94 -16.82 25.10
CA VAL A 831 1.36 -16.68 23.74
C VAL A 831 0.59 -17.97 23.40
N SER A 832 -0.66 -17.82 22.97
CA SER A 832 -1.52 -18.94 22.57
C SER A 832 -1.90 -18.85 21.09
N LEU A 833 -2.45 -19.94 20.55
CA LEU A 833 -3.01 -19.99 19.19
C LEU A 833 -4.53 -20.00 19.24
N THR A 834 -5.17 -19.24 18.35
CA THR A 834 -6.62 -19.32 18.11
C THR A 834 -6.98 -20.57 17.29
N GLU A 835 -8.27 -20.83 17.09
CA GLU A 835 -8.74 -21.91 16.22
C GLU A 835 -8.24 -21.80 14.76
N SER A 836 -8.01 -20.58 14.28
CA SER A 836 -7.47 -20.31 12.94
C SER A 836 -5.93 -20.13 12.95
N LEU A 837 -5.28 -20.49 14.07
CA LEU A 837 -3.83 -20.45 14.27
C LEU A 837 -3.23 -19.02 14.19
N ALA A 838 -4.01 -17.98 14.50
CA ALA A 838 -3.48 -16.67 14.83
C ALA A 838 -2.85 -16.70 16.23
N MET A 839 -1.80 -15.93 16.44
CA MET A 839 -1.17 -15.79 17.76
C MET A 839 -1.89 -14.75 18.62
N MET A 840 -2.01 -15.02 19.91
CA MET A 840 -2.62 -14.13 20.89
C MET A 840 -1.67 -13.96 22.08
N PRO A 841 -1.17 -12.73 22.35
CA PRO A 841 -1.48 -11.44 21.70
C PRO A 841 -1.13 -11.39 20.20
N ALA A 842 -1.84 -10.52 19.45
CA ALA A 842 -1.59 -10.31 18.01
C ALA A 842 -0.14 -9.89 17.74
N SER A 843 0.42 -9.00 18.58
CA SER A 843 1.81 -8.52 18.52
C SER A 843 2.81 -9.62 18.94
N SER A 844 2.85 -10.69 18.16
CA SER A 844 3.70 -11.87 18.37
C SER A 844 4.24 -12.39 17.03
N VAL A 845 5.45 -12.95 17.05
CA VAL A 845 6.10 -13.55 15.87
C VAL A 845 6.66 -14.92 16.25
N SER A 846 6.51 -15.91 15.37
CA SER A 846 7.12 -17.24 15.55
C SER A 846 7.66 -17.79 14.25
N GLY A 847 8.73 -18.57 14.30
CA GLY A 847 9.35 -19.12 13.10
C GLY A 847 10.50 -20.08 13.38
N TRP A 848 11.17 -20.44 12.30
CA TRP A 848 12.31 -21.36 12.29
C TRP A 848 13.59 -20.64 11.91
N TYR A 849 14.75 -21.12 12.35
CA TYR A 849 16.07 -20.63 11.91
C TYR A 849 16.82 -21.70 11.14
N PHE A 850 17.27 -21.33 9.94
CA PHE A 850 18.15 -22.13 9.10
C PHE A 850 19.49 -21.43 8.99
N ALA A 851 20.57 -22.10 9.34
CA ALA A 851 21.90 -21.49 9.46
C ALA A 851 22.80 -21.72 8.22
N HIS A 852 22.37 -22.55 7.27
CA HIS A 852 23.19 -22.82 6.07
C HIS A 852 23.46 -21.51 5.31
N PRO A 853 24.73 -21.23 4.90
CA PRO A 853 25.07 -19.94 4.26
C PRO A 853 24.32 -19.68 2.93
N ASP A 854 23.97 -20.74 2.20
CA ASP A 854 23.23 -20.64 0.94
C ASP A 854 21.70 -20.73 1.12
N SER A 855 21.21 -20.75 2.37
CA SER A 855 19.77 -20.65 2.61
C SER A 855 19.24 -19.31 2.18
N LYS A 856 18.07 -19.29 1.54
CA LYS A 856 17.43 -18.08 1.01
C LYS A 856 15.93 -18.15 1.13
N TYR A 857 15.29 -17.00 1.24
CA TYR A 857 13.84 -16.91 1.15
C TYR A 857 13.37 -17.24 -0.27
N PHE A 858 12.21 -17.87 -0.37
CA PHE A 858 11.57 -18.19 -1.65
C PHE A 858 10.06 -18.28 -1.48
N GLY A 859 9.32 -18.02 -2.55
CA GLY A 859 7.90 -18.29 -2.60
C GLY A 859 7.65 -19.73 -3.07
N LEU A 860 6.86 -20.49 -2.30
CA LEU A 860 6.44 -21.82 -2.72
C LEU A 860 5.64 -21.79 -4.02
N GLY A 861 4.78 -20.78 -4.15
CA GLY A 861 3.86 -20.65 -5.27
C GLY A 861 2.68 -21.63 -5.14
N LYS A 862 2.09 -22.00 -6.27
CA LYS A 862 0.99 -22.96 -6.31
C LYS A 862 1.49 -24.40 -6.35
N VAL A 863 0.71 -25.28 -5.71
CA VAL A 863 0.93 -26.75 -5.71
C VAL A 863 -0.33 -27.48 -6.16
N ASN A 864 -0.18 -28.71 -6.63
CA ASN A 864 -1.30 -29.53 -7.05
C ASN A 864 -1.86 -30.39 -5.89
N GLN A 865 -3.01 -31.02 -6.12
CA GLN A 865 -3.65 -31.89 -5.13
C GLN A 865 -2.79 -33.10 -4.73
N GLU A 866 -1.93 -33.60 -5.63
CA GLU A 866 -1.02 -34.70 -5.35
C GLU A 866 -0.10 -34.38 -4.18
N GLN A 867 0.52 -33.19 -4.18
CA GLN A 867 1.42 -32.80 -3.09
C GLN A 867 0.69 -32.60 -1.77
N ILE A 868 -0.53 -32.04 -1.78
CA ILE A 868 -1.29 -31.87 -0.53
C ILE A 868 -1.76 -33.22 0.02
N ARG A 869 -2.11 -34.19 -0.84
CA ARG A 869 -2.39 -35.57 -0.39
C ARG A 869 -1.16 -36.23 0.20
N ASP A 870 0.01 -36.06 -0.44
CA ASP A 870 1.30 -36.54 0.10
C ASP A 870 1.60 -35.89 1.45
N LEU A 871 1.41 -34.56 1.60
CA LEU A 871 1.59 -33.86 2.85
C LEU A 871 0.65 -34.36 3.95
N CYS A 872 -0.65 -34.49 3.66
CA CYS A 872 -1.63 -35.03 4.61
C CYS A 872 -1.27 -36.45 5.05
N LYS A 873 -0.82 -37.30 4.11
CA LYS A 873 -0.32 -38.65 4.44
C LYS A 873 0.91 -38.60 5.36
N ARG A 874 1.87 -37.73 5.10
CA ARG A 874 3.06 -37.55 5.95
C ARG A 874 2.73 -37.01 7.34
N LYS A 875 1.64 -36.22 7.45
CA LYS A 875 1.10 -35.69 8.72
C LYS A 875 0.11 -36.63 9.41
N GLU A 876 -0.22 -37.76 8.81
CA GLU A 876 -1.26 -38.70 9.28
C GLU A 876 -2.65 -38.04 9.44
N LEU A 877 -2.97 -37.10 8.53
CA LEU A 877 -4.22 -36.33 8.49
C LEU A 877 -5.12 -36.76 7.34
N ASP A 878 -6.43 -36.65 7.55
CA ASP A 878 -7.40 -36.83 6.47
C ASP A 878 -7.35 -35.65 5.50
N TYR A 879 -7.25 -35.91 4.19
CA TYR A 879 -7.15 -34.87 3.16
C TYR A 879 -8.38 -33.98 3.10
N ASP A 880 -9.59 -34.58 3.10
CA ASP A 880 -10.82 -33.82 2.87
C ASP A 880 -11.13 -32.85 4.01
N SER A 881 -10.81 -33.21 5.23
CA SER A 881 -10.96 -32.37 6.42
C SER A 881 -9.91 -31.27 6.53
N ASN A 882 -8.71 -31.49 5.95
CA ASN A 882 -7.57 -30.58 6.13
C ASN A 882 -7.21 -29.74 4.89
N LYS A 883 -7.74 -30.05 3.69
CA LYS A 883 -7.44 -29.30 2.46
C LYS A 883 -7.75 -27.79 2.55
N LYS A 884 -8.64 -27.38 3.45
CA LYS A 884 -8.97 -25.97 3.70
C LYS A 884 -7.73 -25.13 4.10
N TRP A 885 -6.80 -25.71 4.85
CA TRP A 885 -5.59 -25.02 5.30
C TRP A 885 -4.62 -24.69 4.15
N TYR A 886 -4.82 -25.32 3.00
CA TYR A 886 -3.98 -25.17 1.80
C TYR A 886 -4.73 -24.50 0.64
N SER A 887 -5.94 -23.99 0.86
CA SER A 887 -6.82 -23.40 -0.17
C SER A 887 -6.15 -22.25 -0.92
N SER A 888 -5.28 -21.49 -0.25
CA SER A 888 -4.55 -20.37 -0.82
C SER A 888 -3.45 -20.78 -1.80
N ILE A 889 -2.86 -21.98 -1.67
CA ILE A 889 -1.76 -22.45 -2.50
C ILE A 889 -2.17 -23.59 -3.46
N LEU A 890 -3.32 -24.22 -3.22
CA LEU A 890 -3.82 -25.35 -4.00
C LEU A 890 -4.42 -24.91 -5.35
N ILE A 891 -4.11 -25.70 -6.40
CA ILE A 891 -4.78 -25.59 -7.73
C ILE A 891 -5.59 -26.85 -7.97
#